data_eb0e781daae0ded0cfc06dda382ba80b
#
_entry.id   eb0e781daae0ded0cfc06dda382ba80b
#
_cell.length_a   1.000
_cell.length_b   1.000
_cell.length_c   1.000
_cell.angle_alpha   90.00
_cell.angle_beta   90.00
_cell.angle_gamma   90.00
#
_symmetry.space_group_name_H-M   'P 1'
#
loop_
_entity.id
_entity.type
_entity.pdbx_description
1 polymer ?
#
loop_
_entity_poly.entity_id
_entity_poly.type
_entity_poly.pdbx_seq_one_letter_code
_entity_poly.pdbx_strand_id
1 'polypeptide(L)'
;MLDTILAKVVGTQNERELKRLRPIVAEVNAFEPAIKALSDDQLRGKTAEFRQRVANGEMLDELLPEAFAVVREAGRRVLNMRHFDVQLIGGAVLHKGKIAEMKTGEGKTLVATLPAYLNALEGNGVHVVTVNDYLARRDSEWMGKIYRFLGMSVGVIQHDLVDAERQVAYASDITYGTNNEFGFDYLRDNMKFELAHYVQRGHQFAIVDEVDSILIDEARTPLIISGPAEESTDLYYEVDRIIPRLKAGEVIRGDAKAEEREALESTGDFIHDEKHKTVTLTETGIQKAEQMLAGRLNGGHLYDLENAHIKHHVDQALRAHVIFHRDVDYMVKEGEVVIVDEFTGRLMPGRRWSDGLHQAVEAKEKVKIERENQTLATVTFQNYFRKYKKLAGMTGTADTEAEEFNKIYKLDVVVIPPNRPLRRVENPDLVFRTETEKWDAIVTEIVDEHKKGRPVLVGTVSIEKSEKLSTMLDRRGLKRGTTTGGGADKHVVLNAKYHAQEAEFVAQAGRKGAVTIATNMAGRGTDILLGGNAEFMARQQCLAEQIAERLPKGEERFLEDEQFVYFFHIDAFYRVPKADYHRIFEHFRRQCEIEHEEVIALDGLHIVATERHEARRIDNQLRGRAGRQGDPGASRFYLSLEDDLMRIFGSDRISGLMQKLGMEEGVPIEHGMVTRAIERAQKQVESQNFSVRKHLLEYDDVMNKQRENIYALRRQILEGQIRLQDEDGQETALDTREYLIELAEDILDALIDTYAAKTADFEEWDLDALNREVTRVFGLDTGNFDFADQTSDEIRDTLWTKISESYDQKEKLVGREVLQRVERDIMLQIVDAQWKDHLYSLDHLKEGIGLRGYGQRDPLIEYKKESFALFQAMKERVDEEIVRYLWWLRPILNEEAPIARRPAARRPPPLILNDPGAESASVLGASRAQAPQASPFTRSQPQPQQQQQPPRVGGDDALPKTVRRDEPKVGRNDPCPCGSGKKYKKCHGAAA
;
A
#
# COMPACT_ATOMS: atom_id res chain seq x y z
N MET A 1 -36.37 -20.28 -3.29
CA MET A 1 -36.96 -21.51 -3.88
C MET A 1 -37.11 -21.38 -5.41
N LEU A 2 -37.69 -20.28 -5.93
CA LEU A 2 -37.76 -20.02 -7.39
C LEU A 2 -36.38 -19.95 -8.05
N ASP A 3 -35.44 -19.24 -7.45
CA ASP A 3 -34.04 -19.12 -7.94
C ASP A 3 -33.32 -20.46 -7.99
N THR A 4 -33.58 -21.34 -7.03
CA THR A 4 -32.97 -22.68 -6.98
C THR A 4 -33.56 -23.63 -8.05
N ILE A 5 -34.82 -23.43 -8.43
CA ILE A 5 -35.47 -24.18 -9.50
C ILE A 5 -35.05 -23.64 -10.87
N LEU A 6 -34.97 -22.32 -11.04
CA LEU A 6 -34.44 -21.66 -12.24
C LEU A 6 -32.97 -22.04 -12.49
N ALA A 7 -32.14 -22.07 -11.46
CA ALA A 7 -30.73 -22.48 -11.57
C ALA A 7 -30.59 -23.95 -12.01
N LYS A 8 -31.50 -24.83 -11.62
CA LYS A 8 -31.52 -26.26 -12.06
C LYS A 8 -31.94 -26.45 -13.51
N VAL A 9 -32.75 -25.53 -14.05
CA VAL A 9 -33.30 -25.67 -15.42
C VAL A 9 -32.46 -24.89 -16.44
N VAL A 10 -32.00 -23.69 -16.08
CA VAL A 10 -31.31 -22.76 -16.99
C VAL A 10 -29.80 -22.78 -16.75
N GLY A 11 -29.31 -23.41 -15.68
CA GLY A 11 -27.94 -23.37 -15.21
C GLY A 11 -27.62 -22.10 -14.41
N THR A 12 -26.58 -22.16 -13.60
CA THR A 12 -26.04 -20.99 -12.86
C THR A 12 -25.48 -19.97 -13.83
N GLN A 13 -25.32 -18.71 -13.38
CA GLN A 13 -24.66 -17.67 -14.17
C GLN A 13 -23.26 -18.13 -14.62
N ASN A 14 -22.53 -18.76 -13.71
CA ASN A 14 -21.18 -19.30 -13.98
C ASN A 14 -21.19 -20.36 -15.08
N GLU A 15 -22.12 -21.33 -15.01
CA GLU A 15 -22.26 -22.38 -16.04
C GLU A 15 -22.61 -21.82 -17.42
N ARG A 16 -23.41 -20.77 -17.47
CA ARG A 16 -23.77 -20.10 -18.74
C ARG A 16 -22.54 -19.38 -19.33
N GLU A 17 -21.75 -18.74 -18.50
CA GLU A 17 -20.55 -18.06 -18.94
C GLU A 17 -19.50 -19.06 -19.45
N LEU A 18 -19.25 -20.13 -18.70
CA LEU A 18 -18.37 -21.22 -19.16
C LEU A 18 -18.82 -21.83 -20.47
N LYS A 19 -20.15 -22.00 -20.65
CA LYS A 19 -20.70 -22.53 -21.92
C LYS A 19 -20.43 -21.59 -23.10
N ARG A 20 -20.43 -20.25 -22.89
CA ARG A 20 -20.10 -19.25 -23.91
C ARG A 20 -18.63 -19.25 -24.30
N LEU A 21 -17.75 -19.64 -23.37
CA LEU A 21 -16.30 -19.64 -23.57
C LEU A 21 -15.79 -20.93 -24.25
N ARG A 22 -16.52 -22.04 -24.14
CA ARG A 22 -16.14 -23.33 -24.76
C ARG A 22 -15.89 -23.27 -26.28
N PRO A 23 -16.72 -22.56 -27.10
CA PRO A 23 -16.44 -22.41 -28.53
C PRO A 23 -15.09 -21.77 -28.81
N ILE A 24 -14.69 -20.74 -28.06
CA ILE A 24 -13.39 -20.07 -28.19
C ILE A 24 -12.25 -21.09 -28.01
N VAL A 25 -12.36 -21.97 -27.00
CA VAL A 25 -11.35 -23.02 -26.79
C VAL A 25 -11.30 -24.00 -27.96
N ALA A 26 -12.44 -24.33 -28.54
CA ALA A 26 -12.48 -25.19 -29.72
C ALA A 26 -11.79 -24.54 -30.94
N GLU A 27 -11.99 -23.24 -31.12
CA GLU A 27 -11.31 -22.46 -32.19
C GLU A 27 -9.80 -22.38 -31.96
N VAL A 28 -9.35 -22.11 -30.73
CA VAL A 28 -7.91 -22.12 -30.36
C VAL A 28 -7.29 -23.49 -30.69
N ASN A 29 -7.99 -24.57 -30.33
CA ASN A 29 -7.54 -25.95 -30.65
C ASN A 29 -7.52 -26.22 -32.16
N ALA A 30 -8.42 -25.61 -32.94
CA ALA A 30 -8.41 -25.73 -34.40
C ALA A 30 -7.21 -25.03 -35.05
N PHE A 31 -6.74 -23.91 -34.51
CA PHE A 31 -5.53 -23.22 -34.97
C PHE A 31 -4.23 -23.95 -34.60
N GLU A 32 -4.21 -24.74 -33.53
CA GLU A 32 -2.98 -25.35 -32.98
C GLU A 32 -2.16 -26.15 -34.01
N PRO A 33 -2.72 -27.01 -34.89
CA PRO A 33 -1.93 -27.75 -35.85
C PRO A 33 -1.19 -26.86 -36.86
N ALA A 34 -1.85 -25.79 -37.32
CA ALA A 34 -1.25 -24.82 -38.26
C ALA A 34 -0.12 -24.01 -37.59
N ILE A 35 -0.35 -23.51 -36.38
CA ILE A 35 0.64 -22.76 -35.62
C ILE A 35 1.84 -23.63 -35.25
N LYS A 36 1.63 -24.89 -34.87
CA LYS A 36 2.70 -25.83 -34.55
C LYS A 36 3.64 -26.11 -35.71
N ALA A 37 3.15 -26.03 -36.96
CA ALA A 37 3.93 -26.21 -38.14
C ALA A 37 4.85 -25.04 -38.52
N LEU A 38 4.65 -23.85 -37.90
CA LEU A 38 5.45 -22.66 -38.17
C LEU A 38 6.88 -22.82 -37.61
N SER A 39 7.87 -22.25 -38.32
CA SER A 39 9.20 -22.07 -37.77
C SER A 39 9.20 -20.99 -36.65
N ASP A 40 10.29 -20.93 -35.89
CA ASP A 40 10.41 -19.93 -34.79
C ASP A 40 10.31 -18.49 -35.32
N ASP A 41 10.94 -18.21 -36.49
CA ASP A 41 10.87 -16.89 -37.12
C ASP A 41 9.45 -16.56 -37.63
N GLN A 42 8.77 -17.56 -38.21
CA GLN A 42 7.37 -17.39 -38.63
C GLN A 42 6.45 -17.16 -37.43
N LEU A 43 6.67 -17.90 -36.34
CA LEU A 43 5.87 -17.73 -35.11
C LEU A 43 6.10 -16.34 -34.49
N ARG A 44 7.36 -15.88 -34.46
CA ARG A 44 7.70 -14.52 -34.02
C ARG A 44 7.09 -13.46 -34.93
N GLY A 45 7.06 -13.70 -36.24
CA GLY A 45 6.48 -12.79 -37.25
C GLY A 45 4.97 -12.57 -37.06
N LYS A 46 4.25 -13.48 -36.38
CA LYS A 46 2.82 -13.34 -36.09
C LYS A 46 2.50 -12.10 -35.26
N THR A 47 3.39 -11.67 -34.37
CA THR A 47 3.18 -10.45 -33.58
C THR A 47 3.09 -9.19 -34.45
N ALA A 48 3.97 -9.08 -35.46
CA ALA A 48 3.93 -7.96 -36.39
C ALA A 48 2.67 -8.01 -37.28
N GLU A 49 2.27 -9.21 -37.74
CA GLU A 49 1.02 -9.42 -38.46
C GLU A 49 -0.20 -8.98 -37.64
N PHE A 50 -0.30 -9.41 -36.39
CA PHE A 50 -1.42 -9.05 -35.50
C PHE A 50 -1.47 -7.55 -35.23
N ARG A 51 -0.33 -6.91 -34.96
CA ARG A 51 -0.27 -5.45 -34.78
C ARG A 51 -0.76 -4.69 -36.03
N GLN A 52 -0.42 -5.19 -37.21
CA GLN A 52 -0.92 -4.59 -38.45
C GLN A 52 -2.42 -4.79 -38.62
N ARG A 53 -2.97 -5.97 -38.27
CA ARG A 53 -4.42 -6.26 -38.31
C ARG A 53 -5.16 -5.35 -37.33
N VAL A 54 -4.68 -5.17 -36.10
CA VAL A 54 -5.22 -4.21 -35.12
C VAL A 54 -5.18 -2.77 -35.64
N ALA A 55 -4.07 -2.35 -36.26
CA ALA A 55 -3.95 -1.03 -36.87
C ALA A 55 -4.94 -0.82 -38.03
N ASN A 56 -5.32 -1.90 -38.72
CA ASN A 56 -6.34 -1.91 -39.78
C ASN A 56 -7.78 -1.96 -39.24
N GLY A 57 -7.99 -1.98 -37.90
CA GLY A 57 -9.29 -1.93 -37.24
C GLY A 57 -9.89 -3.27 -36.84
N GLU A 58 -9.13 -4.38 -36.94
CA GLU A 58 -9.62 -5.68 -36.46
C GLU A 58 -9.66 -5.72 -34.91
N MET A 59 -10.75 -6.22 -34.37
CA MET A 59 -10.97 -6.26 -32.92
C MET A 59 -10.13 -7.36 -32.26
N LEU A 60 -9.66 -7.09 -31.03
CA LEU A 60 -8.90 -8.07 -30.25
C LEU A 60 -9.68 -9.37 -29.99
N ASP A 61 -11.02 -9.29 -29.87
CA ASP A 61 -11.87 -10.48 -29.70
C ASP A 61 -11.83 -11.41 -30.91
N GLU A 62 -11.67 -10.88 -32.13
CA GLU A 62 -11.55 -11.67 -33.38
C GLU A 62 -10.17 -12.32 -33.49
N LEU A 63 -9.13 -11.64 -33.01
CA LEU A 63 -7.77 -12.16 -32.97
C LEU A 63 -7.52 -13.19 -31.88
N LEU A 64 -8.37 -13.19 -30.81
CA LEU A 64 -8.16 -13.97 -29.58
C LEU A 64 -7.85 -15.45 -29.86
N PRO A 65 -8.60 -16.20 -30.69
CA PRO A 65 -8.34 -17.64 -30.87
C PRO A 65 -6.98 -17.91 -31.49
N GLU A 66 -6.58 -17.15 -32.52
CA GLU A 66 -5.30 -17.31 -33.19
C GLU A 66 -4.13 -16.87 -32.29
N ALA A 67 -4.25 -15.71 -31.61
CA ALA A 67 -3.24 -15.19 -30.69
C ALA A 67 -2.99 -16.14 -29.52
N PHE A 68 -4.05 -16.72 -28.94
CA PHE A 68 -3.91 -17.70 -27.84
C PHE A 68 -3.22 -18.98 -28.33
N ALA A 69 -3.48 -19.42 -29.54
CA ALA A 69 -2.78 -20.57 -30.12
C ALA A 69 -1.28 -20.28 -30.31
N VAL A 70 -0.92 -19.04 -30.71
CA VAL A 70 0.47 -18.58 -30.84
C VAL A 70 1.17 -18.58 -29.48
N VAL A 71 0.56 -17.99 -28.44
CA VAL A 71 1.13 -17.97 -27.08
C VAL A 71 1.26 -19.38 -26.52
N ARG A 72 0.26 -20.23 -26.72
CA ARG A 72 0.27 -21.65 -26.30
C ARG A 72 1.46 -22.41 -26.89
N GLU A 73 1.72 -22.23 -28.18
CA GLU A 73 2.85 -22.87 -28.87
C GLU A 73 4.18 -22.28 -28.42
N ALA A 74 4.27 -20.95 -28.24
CA ALA A 74 5.45 -20.31 -27.70
C ALA A 74 5.78 -20.83 -26.29
N GLY A 75 4.77 -20.94 -25.41
CA GLY A 75 4.92 -21.51 -24.07
C GLY A 75 5.44 -22.97 -24.10
N ARG A 76 4.93 -23.77 -25.05
CA ARG A 76 5.41 -25.14 -25.26
C ARG A 76 6.87 -25.19 -25.70
N ARG A 77 7.28 -24.34 -26.65
CA ARG A 77 8.66 -24.31 -27.18
C ARG A 77 9.67 -23.77 -26.15
N VAL A 78 9.32 -22.68 -25.48
CA VAL A 78 10.28 -21.93 -24.64
C VAL A 78 10.34 -22.45 -23.21
N LEU A 79 9.19 -22.84 -22.64
CA LEU A 79 9.09 -23.28 -21.24
C LEU A 79 8.76 -24.76 -21.09
N ASN A 80 8.53 -25.49 -22.20
CA ASN A 80 7.96 -26.84 -22.19
C ASN A 80 6.61 -26.92 -21.46
N MET A 81 5.85 -25.80 -21.45
CA MET A 81 4.54 -25.68 -20.81
C MET A 81 3.46 -25.39 -21.85
N ARG A 82 2.62 -26.38 -22.14
CA ARG A 82 1.46 -26.20 -23.00
C ARG A 82 0.25 -25.85 -22.14
N HIS A 83 -0.41 -24.72 -22.41
CA HIS A 83 -1.65 -24.35 -21.71
C HIS A 83 -2.73 -25.39 -21.84
N PHE A 84 -3.38 -25.75 -20.76
CA PHE A 84 -4.55 -26.62 -20.72
C PHE A 84 -5.81 -25.88 -21.21
N ASP A 85 -6.84 -26.61 -21.62
CA ASP A 85 -8.08 -26.00 -22.08
C ASP A 85 -8.77 -25.14 -21.00
N VAL A 86 -8.69 -25.55 -19.74
CA VAL A 86 -9.19 -24.74 -18.60
C VAL A 86 -8.41 -23.44 -18.43
N GLN A 87 -7.12 -23.44 -18.75
CA GLN A 87 -6.27 -22.24 -18.73
C GLN A 87 -6.61 -21.29 -19.89
N LEU A 88 -6.99 -21.79 -21.06
CA LEU A 88 -7.50 -20.96 -22.16
C LEU A 88 -8.82 -20.27 -21.76
N ILE A 89 -9.71 -20.98 -21.04
CA ILE A 89 -10.92 -20.36 -20.46
C ILE A 89 -10.53 -19.22 -19.51
N GLY A 90 -9.56 -19.46 -18.62
CA GLY A 90 -9.04 -18.43 -17.70
C GLY A 90 -8.52 -17.20 -18.42
N GLY A 91 -7.69 -17.39 -19.46
CA GLY A 91 -7.19 -16.31 -20.31
C GLY A 91 -8.32 -15.50 -20.97
N ALA A 92 -9.34 -16.17 -21.49
CA ALA A 92 -10.51 -15.51 -22.11
C ALA A 92 -11.35 -14.73 -21.07
N VAL A 93 -11.50 -15.24 -19.85
CA VAL A 93 -12.17 -14.53 -18.74
C VAL A 93 -11.41 -13.24 -18.39
N LEU A 94 -10.09 -13.32 -18.24
CA LEU A 94 -9.23 -12.16 -17.97
C LEU A 94 -9.29 -11.13 -19.10
N HIS A 95 -9.26 -11.58 -20.37
CA HIS A 95 -9.39 -10.67 -21.51
C HIS A 95 -10.70 -9.90 -21.49
N LYS A 96 -11.80 -10.51 -21.02
CA LYS A 96 -13.11 -9.87 -20.88
C LYS A 96 -13.23 -8.92 -19.67
N GLY A 97 -12.14 -8.64 -18.96
CA GLY A 97 -12.17 -7.77 -17.79
C GLY A 97 -12.95 -8.36 -16.62
N LYS A 98 -12.77 -9.65 -16.35
CA LYS A 98 -13.43 -10.36 -15.25
C LYS A 98 -12.39 -11.02 -14.34
N ILE A 99 -12.83 -11.53 -13.18
CA ILE A 99 -11.99 -12.30 -12.28
C ILE A 99 -12.07 -13.79 -12.64
N ALA A 100 -10.92 -14.38 -12.91
CA ALA A 100 -10.77 -15.81 -13.09
C ALA A 100 -10.45 -16.49 -11.75
N GLU A 101 -11.44 -17.13 -11.12
CA GLU A 101 -11.17 -17.98 -9.98
C GLU A 101 -10.67 -19.34 -10.45
N MET A 102 -9.39 -19.59 -10.23
CA MET A 102 -8.74 -20.88 -10.53
C MET A 102 -8.09 -21.40 -9.25
N LYS A 103 -8.34 -22.65 -8.90
CA LYS A 103 -7.78 -23.22 -7.66
C LYS A 103 -6.25 -23.09 -7.63
N THR A 104 -5.70 -23.00 -6.42
CA THR A 104 -4.26 -22.88 -6.24
C THR A 104 -3.54 -24.07 -6.92
N GLY A 105 -2.43 -23.77 -7.61
CA GLY A 105 -1.68 -24.79 -8.37
C GLY A 105 -2.20 -25.04 -9.80
N GLU A 106 -3.25 -24.36 -10.29
CA GLU A 106 -3.75 -24.48 -11.67
C GLU A 106 -2.95 -23.63 -12.70
N GLY A 107 -1.83 -23.01 -12.29
CA GLY A 107 -0.94 -22.27 -13.19
C GLY A 107 -1.47 -20.90 -13.63
N LYS A 108 -2.04 -20.12 -12.72
CA LYS A 108 -2.55 -18.76 -12.96
C LYS A 108 -1.51 -17.84 -13.62
N THR A 109 -0.26 -17.91 -13.19
CA THR A 109 0.85 -17.12 -13.77
C THR A 109 1.02 -17.37 -15.26
N LEU A 110 0.89 -18.63 -15.69
CA LEU A 110 0.94 -19.00 -17.11
C LEU A 110 -0.31 -18.52 -17.86
N VAL A 111 -1.50 -18.59 -17.22
CA VAL A 111 -2.76 -18.11 -17.81
C VAL A 111 -2.68 -16.62 -18.14
N ALA A 112 -2.09 -15.80 -17.28
CA ALA A 112 -1.95 -14.36 -17.50
C ALA A 112 -1.19 -14.02 -18.79
N THR A 113 -0.35 -14.92 -19.31
CA THR A 113 0.41 -14.68 -20.55
C THR A 113 -0.49 -14.52 -21.77
N LEU A 114 -1.63 -15.21 -21.81
CA LEU A 114 -2.57 -15.18 -22.91
C LEU A 114 -3.21 -13.78 -23.10
N PRO A 115 -3.94 -13.23 -22.13
CA PRO A 115 -4.52 -11.90 -22.26
C PRO A 115 -3.49 -10.77 -22.24
N ALA A 116 -2.36 -10.94 -21.54
CA ALA A 116 -1.31 -9.93 -21.55
C ALA A 116 -0.73 -9.75 -22.94
N TYR A 117 -0.40 -10.83 -23.65
CA TYR A 117 0.07 -10.77 -25.03
C TYR A 117 -0.96 -10.13 -25.96
N LEU A 118 -2.22 -10.60 -25.91
CA LEU A 118 -3.29 -10.13 -26.80
C LEU A 118 -3.53 -8.62 -26.64
N ASN A 119 -3.67 -8.13 -25.40
CA ASN A 119 -3.92 -6.71 -25.16
C ASN A 119 -2.68 -5.82 -25.38
N ALA A 120 -1.47 -6.35 -25.27
CA ALA A 120 -0.25 -5.63 -25.57
C ALA A 120 -0.07 -5.34 -27.07
N LEU A 121 -0.79 -6.01 -27.97
CA LEU A 121 -0.78 -5.75 -29.41
C LEU A 121 -1.19 -4.30 -29.76
N GLU A 122 -2.06 -3.69 -28.97
CA GLU A 122 -2.47 -2.27 -29.13
C GLU A 122 -1.34 -1.25 -28.88
N GLY A 123 -0.24 -1.66 -28.26
CA GLY A 123 0.90 -0.76 -27.97
C GLY A 123 0.70 0.21 -26.78
N ASN A 124 -0.45 0.13 -26.10
CA ASN A 124 -0.80 1.03 -25.00
C ASN A 124 -0.23 0.61 -23.63
N GLY A 125 0.43 -0.56 -23.55
CA GLY A 125 1.00 -1.14 -22.35
C GLY A 125 -0.01 -1.94 -21.53
N VAL A 126 0.45 -3.07 -21.00
CA VAL A 126 -0.31 -3.94 -20.10
C VAL A 126 0.44 -4.04 -18.77
N HIS A 127 -0.25 -3.81 -17.66
CA HIS A 127 0.32 -3.97 -16.32
C HIS A 127 -0.09 -5.32 -15.73
N VAL A 128 0.88 -6.09 -15.26
CA VAL A 128 0.65 -7.31 -14.49
C VAL A 128 1.05 -7.04 -13.05
N VAL A 129 0.05 -6.98 -12.18
CA VAL A 129 0.18 -6.54 -10.79
C VAL A 129 0.32 -7.74 -9.88
N THR A 130 1.34 -7.74 -9.03
CA THR A 130 1.63 -8.80 -8.05
C THR A 130 1.66 -8.24 -6.62
N VAL A 131 1.63 -9.12 -5.63
CA VAL A 131 1.60 -8.72 -4.22
C VAL A 131 2.97 -8.35 -3.63
N ASN A 132 4.07 -8.65 -4.30
CA ASN A 132 5.41 -8.29 -3.83
C ASN A 132 6.45 -8.27 -4.96
N ASP A 133 7.60 -7.62 -4.71
CA ASP A 133 8.69 -7.44 -5.66
C ASP A 133 9.32 -8.76 -6.10
N TYR A 134 9.40 -9.76 -5.21
CA TYR A 134 9.91 -11.09 -5.55
C TYR A 134 9.07 -11.75 -6.63
N LEU A 135 7.74 -11.73 -6.49
CA LEU A 135 6.84 -12.30 -7.51
C LEU A 135 6.86 -11.48 -8.80
N ALA A 136 6.87 -10.15 -8.71
CA ALA A 136 6.97 -9.28 -9.88
C ALA A 136 8.20 -9.62 -10.72
N ARG A 137 9.35 -9.79 -10.07
CA ARG A 137 10.61 -10.15 -10.71
C ARG A 137 10.58 -11.57 -11.24
N ARG A 138 10.27 -12.57 -10.40
CA ARG A 138 10.20 -13.97 -10.78
C ARG A 138 9.32 -14.20 -12.02
N ASP A 139 8.12 -13.60 -12.00
CA ASP A 139 7.12 -13.84 -13.04
C ASP A 139 7.46 -13.09 -14.32
N SER A 140 8.03 -11.87 -14.23
CA SER A 140 8.54 -11.14 -15.41
C SER A 140 9.71 -11.85 -16.10
N GLU A 141 10.55 -12.54 -15.34
CA GLU A 141 11.65 -13.33 -15.87
C GLU A 141 11.16 -14.62 -16.52
N TRP A 142 10.34 -15.36 -15.79
CA TRP A 142 9.87 -16.68 -16.20
C TRP A 142 8.90 -16.57 -17.38
N MET A 143 7.83 -15.80 -17.25
CA MET A 143 6.85 -15.62 -18.34
C MET A 143 7.38 -14.69 -19.44
N GLY A 144 8.26 -13.78 -19.11
CA GLY A 144 8.95 -12.89 -20.04
C GLY A 144 9.69 -13.63 -21.15
N LYS A 145 10.10 -14.89 -20.94
CA LYS A 145 10.69 -15.73 -22.01
C LYS A 145 9.70 -15.93 -23.17
N ILE A 146 8.40 -16.12 -22.89
CA ILE A 146 7.35 -16.26 -23.91
C ILE A 146 7.19 -14.96 -24.69
N TYR A 147 7.09 -13.83 -23.99
CA TYR A 147 6.86 -12.51 -24.61
C TYR A 147 8.05 -12.10 -25.49
N ARG A 148 9.28 -12.22 -24.96
CA ARG A 148 10.50 -11.89 -25.72
C ARG A 148 10.69 -12.80 -26.93
N PHE A 149 10.36 -14.09 -26.81
CA PHE A 149 10.37 -15.02 -27.94
C PHE A 149 9.41 -14.56 -29.06
N LEU A 150 8.25 -14.02 -28.69
CA LEU A 150 7.27 -13.47 -29.63
C LEU A 150 7.59 -12.02 -30.06
N GLY A 151 8.70 -11.44 -29.62
CA GLY A 151 9.16 -10.10 -30.03
C GLY A 151 8.52 -8.94 -29.27
N MET A 152 7.97 -9.19 -28.06
CA MET A 152 7.47 -8.14 -27.17
C MET A 152 8.48 -7.77 -26.09
N SER A 153 8.48 -6.49 -25.70
CA SER A 153 9.28 -5.97 -24.61
C SER A 153 8.62 -6.20 -23.26
N VAL A 154 9.45 -6.45 -22.21
CA VAL A 154 8.99 -6.70 -20.85
C VAL A 154 9.79 -5.86 -19.89
N GLY A 155 9.11 -5.04 -19.10
CA GLY A 155 9.64 -4.25 -18.01
C GLY A 155 9.22 -4.80 -16.64
N VAL A 156 9.96 -4.43 -15.61
CA VAL A 156 9.61 -4.71 -14.21
C VAL A 156 9.85 -3.46 -13.38
N ILE A 157 8.90 -3.12 -12.53
CA ILE A 157 8.98 -2.03 -11.56
C ILE A 157 9.27 -2.64 -10.20
N GLN A 158 10.31 -2.12 -9.54
CA GLN A 158 10.75 -2.49 -8.20
C GLN A 158 11.05 -1.26 -7.37
N HIS A 159 11.17 -1.41 -6.07
CA HIS A 159 11.32 -0.31 -5.13
C HIS A 159 12.55 0.59 -5.41
N ASP A 160 13.69 0.02 -5.70
CA ASP A 160 14.97 0.74 -5.79
C ASP A 160 15.25 1.40 -7.16
N LEU A 161 14.32 1.35 -8.12
CA LEU A 161 14.54 1.89 -9.46
C LEU A 161 14.48 3.43 -9.47
N VAL A 162 15.42 4.04 -10.21
CA VAL A 162 15.37 5.47 -10.49
C VAL A 162 14.37 5.79 -11.62
N ASP A 163 13.95 7.05 -11.72
CA ASP A 163 12.91 7.49 -12.69
C ASP A 163 13.23 7.10 -14.13
N ALA A 164 14.48 7.21 -14.58
CA ALA A 164 14.87 6.84 -15.95
C ALA A 164 14.68 5.33 -16.22
N GLU A 165 14.97 4.48 -15.25
CA GLU A 165 14.76 3.03 -15.36
C GLU A 165 13.26 2.70 -15.33
N ARG A 166 12.47 3.40 -14.49
CA ARG A 166 11.02 3.28 -14.46
C ARG A 166 10.39 3.67 -15.79
N GLN A 167 10.84 4.77 -16.42
CA GLN A 167 10.37 5.19 -17.74
C GLN A 167 10.60 4.09 -18.80
N VAL A 168 11.78 3.47 -18.81
CA VAL A 168 12.08 2.36 -19.73
C VAL A 168 11.18 1.15 -19.45
N ALA A 169 10.94 0.82 -18.18
CA ALA A 169 10.08 -0.29 -17.81
C ALA A 169 8.61 -0.05 -18.21
N TYR A 170 8.08 1.17 -17.97
CA TYR A 170 6.72 1.53 -18.40
C TYR A 170 6.60 1.68 -19.93
N ALA A 171 7.67 1.99 -20.64
CA ALA A 171 7.69 2.03 -22.10
C ALA A 171 7.56 0.65 -22.73
N SER A 172 7.75 -0.44 -21.98
CA SER A 172 7.61 -1.81 -22.45
C SER A 172 6.16 -2.16 -22.81
N ASP A 173 5.98 -3.18 -23.64
CA ASP A 173 4.64 -3.69 -24.03
C ASP A 173 3.90 -4.28 -22.81
N ILE A 174 4.63 -4.96 -21.93
CA ILE A 174 4.10 -5.58 -20.71
C ILE A 174 5.01 -5.18 -19.54
N THR A 175 4.41 -4.63 -18.48
CA THR A 175 5.14 -4.18 -17.28
C THR A 175 4.61 -4.93 -16.05
N TYR A 176 5.52 -5.62 -15.35
CA TYR A 176 5.27 -6.25 -14.07
C TYR A 176 5.62 -5.30 -12.93
N GLY A 177 4.90 -5.36 -11.84
CA GLY A 177 5.19 -4.58 -10.63
C GLY A 177 4.24 -4.90 -9.51
N THR A 178 4.50 -4.32 -8.33
CA THR A 178 3.58 -4.45 -7.19
C THR A 178 2.48 -3.39 -7.27
N ASN A 179 1.34 -3.70 -6.64
CA ASN A 179 0.24 -2.76 -6.48
C ASN A 179 0.69 -1.43 -5.87
N ASN A 180 1.60 -1.48 -4.88
CA ASN A 180 2.12 -0.31 -4.19
C ASN A 180 2.97 0.57 -5.11
N GLU A 181 3.94 -0.03 -5.81
CA GLU A 181 4.82 0.72 -6.71
C GLU A 181 4.06 1.40 -7.84
N PHE A 182 3.08 0.70 -8.45
CA PHE A 182 2.21 1.31 -9.45
C PHE A 182 1.41 2.50 -8.89
N GLY A 183 0.87 2.36 -7.68
CA GLY A 183 0.13 3.42 -7.04
C GLY A 183 1.00 4.59 -6.58
N PHE A 184 2.19 4.32 -6.04
CA PHE A 184 3.15 5.36 -5.68
C PHE A 184 3.71 6.09 -6.89
N ASP A 185 3.96 5.40 -8.01
CA ASP A 185 4.38 6.06 -9.25
C ASP A 185 3.31 7.00 -9.78
N TYR A 186 2.02 6.60 -9.68
CA TYR A 186 0.91 7.50 -9.99
C TYR A 186 0.92 8.77 -9.12
N LEU A 187 1.14 8.63 -7.80
CA LEU A 187 1.22 9.78 -6.91
C LEU A 187 2.47 10.63 -7.19
N ARG A 188 3.63 10.00 -7.39
CA ARG A 188 4.89 10.69 -7.71
C ARG A 188 4.80 11.48 -9.02
N ASP A 189 4.20 10.91 -10.05
CA ASP A 189 4.01 11.60 -11.33
C ASP A 189 3.19 12.88 -11.17
N ASN A 190 2.14 12.84 -10.35
CA ASN A 190 1.30 14.01 -10.09
C ASN A 190 1.95 15.05 -9.13
N MET A 191 3.18 14.82 -8.67
CA MET A 191 3.98 15.78 -7.90
C MET A 191 5.18 16.32 -8.68
N LYS A 192 5.40 15.88 -9.93
CA LYS A 192 6.55 16.31 -10.77
C LYS A 192 6.30 17.65 -11.46
N PHE A 193 7.36 18.43 -11.65
CA PHE A 193 7.32 19.76 -12.24
C PHE A 193 7.58 19.78 -13.76
N GLU A 194 7.88 18.64 -14.38
CA GLU A 194 8.12 18.51 -15.81
C GLU A 194 7.49 17.22 -16.35
N LEU A 195 6.77 17.29 -17.46
CA LEU A 195 6.17 16.13 -18.13
C LEU A 195 7.20 15.08 -18.56
N ALA A 196 8.40 15.54 -18.94
CA ALA A 196 9.49 14.63 -19.32
C ALA A 196 9.93 13.69 -18.18
N HIS A 197 9.61 14.03 -16.94
CA HIS A 197 9.93 13.20 -15.76
C HIS A 197 8.82 12.21 -15.39
N TYR A 198 7.62 12.30 -16.02
CA TYR A 198 6.56 11.32 -15.80
C TYR A 198 7.03 9.92 -16.21
N VAL A 199 6.71 8.94 -15.40
CA VAL A 199 7.13 7.56 -15.66
C VAL A 199 5.99 6.72 -16.27
N GLN A 200 4.74 6.94 -15.85
CA GLN A 200 3.59 6.20 -16.36
C GLN A 200 3.04 6.79 -17.66
N ARG A 201 2.67 5.93 -18.61
CA ARG A 201 2.06 6.33 -19.90
C ARG A 201 0.55 6.47 -19.83
N GLY A 202 -0.09 5.69 -18.95
CA GLY A 202 -1.55 5.64 -18.81
C GLY A 202 -2.01 4.32 -18.20
N HIS A 203 -3.33 4.15 -18.07
CA HIS A 203 -3.97 3.03 -17.38
C HIS A 203 -4.90 2.29 -18.35
N GLN A 204 -4.31 1.51 -19.32
CA GLN A 204 -5.12 0.82 -20.34
C GLN A 204 -5.67 -0.49 -19.81
N PHE A 205 -4.82 -1.44 -19.46
CA PHE A 205 -5.23 -2.76 -18.98
C PHE A 205 -4.36 -3.22 -17.81
N ALA A 206 -4.99 -3.70 -16.74
CA ALA A 206 -4.30 -4.36 -15.64
C ALA A 206 -4.84 -5.77 -15.40
N ILE A 207 -3.92 -6.69 -15.17
CA ILE A 207 -4.20 -8.04 -14.67
C ILE A 207 -3.65 -8.13 -13.26
N VAL A 208 -4.54 -8.27 -12.27
CA VAL A 208 -4.15 -8.33 -10.84
C VAL A 208 -4.07 -9.78 -10.40
N ASP A 209 -2.86 -10.24 -10.07
CA ASP A 209 -2.66 -11.56 -9.46
C ASP A 209 -3.00 -11.51 -7.97
N GLU A 210 -3.56 -12.59 -7.44
CA GLU A 210 -4.08 -12.64 -6.07
C GLU A 210 -4.99 -11.44 -5.77
N VAL A 211 -5.96 -11.22 -6.67
CA VAL A 211 -6.85 -10.04 -6.67
C VAL A 211 -7.60 -9.83 -5.35
N ASP A 212 -7.91 -10.88 -4.63
CA ASP A 212 -8.56 -10.84 -3.32
C ASP A 212 -7.62 -10.30 -2.22
N SER A 213 -6.32 -10.52 -2.31
CA SER A 213 -5.36 -9.85 -1.41
C SER A 213 -5.30 -8.36 -1.67
N ILE A 214 -5.06 -8.00 -2.93
CA ILE A 214 -4.80 -6.61 -3.30
C ILE A 214 -6.04 -5.74 -3.17
N LEU A 215 -7.18 -6.20 -3.71
CA LEU A 215 -8.39 -5.39 -3.78
C LEU A 215 -9.34 -5.52 -2.58
N ILE A 216 -9.11 -6.48 -1.68
CA ILE A 216 -9.91 -6.66 -0.47
C ILE A 216 -9.06 -6.46 0.79
N ASP A 217 -7.97 -7.24 0.98
CA ASP A 217 -7.20 -7.20 2.23
C ASP A 217 -6.40 -5.92 2.38
N GLU A 218 -5.59 -5.60 1.38
CA GLU A 218 -4.72 -4.43 1.39
C GLU A 218 -5.50 -3.12 1.14
N ALA A 219 -6.71 -3.23 0.56
CA ALA A 219 -7.54 -2.08 0.22
C ALA A 219 -8.25 -1.42 1.44
N ARG A 220 -7.82 -1.69 2.65
CA ARG A 220 -8.31 -1.05 3.89
C ARG A 220 -7.61 0.25 4.20
N THR A 221 -6.41 0.46 3.67
CA THR A 221 -5.60 1.65 3.91
C THR A 221 -5.18 2.25 2.58
N PRO A 222 -5.23 3.58 2.45
CA PRO A 222 -4.76 4.26 1.25
C PRO A 222 -3.23 4.21 1.14
N LEU A 223 -2.74 4.41 -0.06
CA LEU A 223 -1.34 4.77 -0.32
C LEU A 223 -1.16 6.25 0.03
N ILE A 224 -0.15 6.57 0.83
CA ILE A 224 0.11 7.92 1.30
C ILE A 224 1.58 8.25 1.08
N ILE A 225 1.84 9.40 0.46
CA ILE A 225 3.15 10.05 0.46
C ILE A 225 3.10 11.16 1.49
N SER A 226 3.98 11.11 2.49
CA SER A 226 4.03 12.11 3.55
C SER A 226 5.38 12.82 3.59
N GLY A 227 5.37 14.02 4.13
CA GLY A 227 6.56 14.81 4.45
C GLY A 227 6.53 15.27 5.90
N PRO A 228 7.68 15.71 6.46
CA PRO A 228 7.74 16.13 7.86
C PRO A 228 6.87 17.37 8.11
N ALA A 229 6.02 17.30 9.12
CA ALA A 229 5.25 18.44 9.64
C ALA A 229 6.08 19.27 10.64
N GLU A 230 5.64 20.48 10.91
CA GLU A 230 6.34 21.42 11.82
C GLU A 230 5.94 21.25 13.30
N GLU A 231 5.01 20.36 13.65
CA GLU A 231 4.45 20.24 14.99
C GLU A 231 5.37 19.54 16.01
N SER A 232 5.22 19.94 17.28
CA SER A 232 6.01 19.44 18.41
C SER A 232 5.52 18.07 18.90
N THR A 233 6.46 17.17 19.19
CA THR A 233 6.17 15.82 19.73
C THR A 233 6.00 15.76 21.25
N ASP A 234 6.12 16.88 21.93
CA ASP A 234 6.15 16.93 23.42
C ASP A 234 4.84 16.48 24.06
N LEU A 235 3.71 16.80 23.41
CA LEU A 235 2.38 16.49 23.94
C LEU A 235 2.13 14.96 24.01
N TYR A 236 2.67 14.18 23.09
CA TYR A 236 2.58 12.72 23.14
C TYR A 236 3.23 12.13 24.40
N TYR A 237 4.41 12.64 24.79
CA TYR A 237 5.09 12.18 26.01
C TYR A 237 4.35 12.59 27.29
N GLU A 238 3.70 13.76 27.29
CA GLU A 238 2.94 14.23 28.42
C GLU A 238 1.66 13.42 28.62
N VAL A 239 0.93 13.16 27.54
CA VAL A 239 -0.30 12.37 27.54
C VAL A 239 -0.04 10.90 27.85
N ASP A 240 1.03 10.31 27.31
CA ASP A 240 1.41 8.92 27.61
C ASP A 240 1.57 8.67 29.13
N ARG A 241 2.10 9.65 29.87
CA ARG A 241 2.31 9.52 31.32
C ARG A 241 1.01 9.50 32.13
N ILE A 242 -0.10 9.96 31.55
CA ILE A 242 -1.39 10.06 32.21
C ILE A 242 -2.16 8.74 32.09
N ILE A 243 -2.13 8.12 30.92
CA ILE A 243 -2.93 6.93 30.61
C ILE A 243 -2.75 5.79 31.62
N PRO A 244 -1.54 5.40 32.07
CA PRO A 244 -1.38 4.34 33.06
C PRO A 244 -1.97 4.65 34.45
N ARG A 245 -2.37 5.90 34.69
CA ARG A 245 -3.00 6.33 35.97
C ARG A 245 -4.53 6.20 35.93
N LEU A 246 -5.09 6.01 34.74
CA LEU A 246 -6.53 5.77 34.58
C LEU A 246 -6.84 4.28 34.82
N LYS A 247 -7.99 4.02 35.42
CA LYS A 247 -8.43 2.65 35.72
C LYS A 247 -9.36 2.15 34.62
N ALA A 248 -9.06 0.96 34.11
CA ALA A 248 -9.95 0.28 33.18
C ALA A 248 -11.26 -0.10 33.85
N GLY A 249 -12.38 0.19 33.20
CA GLY A 249 -13.68 -0.34 33.53
C GLY A 249 -13.90 -1.74 32.96
N GLU A 250 -15.12 -2.26 33.09
CA GLU A 250 -15.47 -3.56 32.51
C GLU A 250 -15.55 -3.48 30.99
N VAL A 251 -15.17 -4.62 30.34
CA VAL A 251 -15.15 -4.74 28.88
C VAL A 251 -16.56 -4.91 28.34
N ILE A 252 -16.91 -4.13 27.32
CA ILE A 252 -18.16 -4.32 26.57
C ILE A 252 -18.01 -5.58 25.70
N ARG A 253 -18.81 -6.59 25.97
CA ARG A 253 -18.85 -7.85 25.21
C ARG A 253 -20.17 -7.95 24.45
N GLY A 254 -20.09 -8.05 23.13
CA GLY A 254 -21.25 -8.21 22.26
C GLY A 254 -22.08 -6.94 22.05
N ASP A 255 -23.35 -7.09 21.67
CA ASP A 255 -24.29 -5.98 21.43
C ASP A 255 -24.94 -5.57 22.76
N ALA A 256 -24.19 -4.89 23.61
CA ALA A 256 -24.72 -4.38 24.88
C ALA A 256 -25.80 -3.31 24.62
N LYS A 257 -26.91 -3.41 25.34
CA LYS A 257 -28.02 -2.42 25.30
C LYS A 257 -27.55 -1.11 25.92
N ALA A 258 -28.21 0.01 25.56
CA ALA A 258 -27.88 1.33 26.09
C ALA A 258 -27.86 1.40 27.64
N GLU A 259 -28.80 0.75 28.29
CA GLU A 259 -28.91 0.66 29.78
C GLU A 259 -27.72 -0.13 30.39
N GLU A 260 -27.21 -1.15 29.68
CA GLU A 260 -26.04 -1.93 30.12
C GLU A 260 -24.76 -1.13 29.95
N ARG A 261 -24.66 -0.31 28.89
CA ARG A 261 -23.50 0.59 28.63
C ARG A 261 -23.42 1.67 29.71
N GLU A 262 -24.52 2.28 30.06
CA GLU A 262 -24.60 3.31 31.11
C GLU A 262 -24.20 2.75 32.50
N ALA A 263 -24.57 1.50 32.80
CA ALA A 263 -24.12 0.83 34.02
C ALA A 263 -22.60 0.55 34.01
N LEU A 264 -22.02 0.21 32.84
CA LEU A 264 -20.58 -0.06 32.68
C LEU A 264 -19.74 1.23 32.77
N GLU A 265 -20.27 2.40 32.41
CA GLU A 265 -19.58 3.69 32.54
C GLU A 265 -19.23 4.05 34.01
N SER A 266 -19.92 3.49 34.95
CA SER A 266 -19.65 3.68 36.39
C SER A 266 -18.52 2.79 36.93
N THR A 267 -18.01 1.82 36.16
CA THR A 267 -17.06 0.80 36.62
C THR A 267 -15.61 1.21 36.60
N GLY A 268 -15.25 2.22 35.79
CA GLY A 268 -13.87 2.68 35.64
C GLY A 268 -13.75 4.08 35.01
N ASP A 269 -12.51 4.48 34.74
CA ASP A 269 -12.21 5.79 34.12
C ASP A 269 -12.32 5.76 32.59
N PHE A 270 -12.28 4.56 31.98
CA PHE A 270 -12.56 4.32 30.57
C PHE A 270 -13.15 2.93 30.38
N ILE A 271 -13.95 2.78 29.34
CA ILE A 271 -14.52 1.51 28.89
C ILE A 271 -14.02 1.20 27.48
N HIS A 272 -13.83 -0.08 27.15
CA HIS A 272 -13.45 -0.48 25.80
C HIS A 272 -14.38 -1.57 25.25
N ASP A 273 -14.60 -1.48 23.95
CA ASP A 273 -15.40 -2.43 23.17
C ASP A 273 -14.45 -3.24 22.27
N GLU A 274 -14.26 -4.50 22.63
CA GLU A 274 -13.39 -5.40 21.88
C GLU A 274 -13.90 -5.67 20.45
N LYS A 275 -15.22 -5.70 20.26
CA LYS A 275 -15.85 -5.98 18.97
C LYS A 275 -15.64 -4.86 17.97
N HIS A 276 -15.76 -3.60 18.43
CA HIS A 276 -15.63 -2.41 17.59
C HIS A 276 -14.23 -1.79 17.66
N LYS A 277 -13.31 -2.35 18.47
CA LYS A 277 -11.96 -1.82 18.72
C LYS A 277 -11.98 -0.32 19.08
N THR A 278 -12.92 0.07 19.96
CA THR A 278 -13.06 1.46 20.43
C THR A 278 -12.84 1.56 21.92
N VAL A 279 -12.30 2.69 22.36
CA VAL A 279 -12.12 3.04 23.79
C VAL A 279 -12.72 4.41 24.03
N THR A 280 -13.47 4.56 25.11
CA THR A 280 -14.14 5.81 25.46
C THR A 280 -13.87 6.14 26.93
N LEU A 281 -13.50 7.41 27.20
CA LEU A 281 -13.43 7.93 28.57
C LEU A 281 -14.82 8.00 29.18
N THR A 282 -14.93 7.65 30.46
CA THR A 282 -16.13 7.89 31.25
C THR A 282 -16.10 9.30 31.86
N GLU A 283 -17.18 9.77 32.41
CA GLU A 283 -17.25 11.09 33.06
C GLU A 283 -16.18 11.25 34.16
N THR A 284 -15.95 10.22 34.95
CA THR A 284 -14.88 10.18 35.96
C THR A 284 -13.49 10.21 35.35
N GLY A 285 -13.32 9.59 34.21
CA GLY A 285 -12.06 9.59 33.47
C GLY A 285 -11.73 10.95 32.85
N ILE A 286 -12.75 11.63 32.31
CA ILE A 286 -12.62 12.99 31.76
C ILE A 286 -12.16 13.95 32.88
N GLN A 287 -12.86 13.97 34.03
CA GLN A 287 -12.50 14.83 35.17
C GLN A 287 -11.06 14.58 35.65
N LYS A 288 -10.60 13.32 35.68
CA LYS A 288 -9.21 13.00 36.08
C LYS A 288 -8.19 13.44 35.00
N ALA A 289 -8.51 13.26 33.74
CA ALA A 289 -7.64 13.69 32.64
C ALA A 289 -7.52 15.22 32.65
N GLU A 290 -8.61 15.95 32.85
CA GLU A 290 -8.63 17.41 32.98
C GLU A 290 -7.77 17.88 34.14
N GLN A 291 -7.90 17.25 35.31
CA GLN A 291 -7.08 17.60 36.49
C GLN A 291 -5.58 17.39 36.20
N MET A 292 -5.22 16.33 35.48
CA MET A 292 -3.83 16.04 35.20
C MET A 292 -3.26 16.90 34.06
N LEU A 293 -4.11 17.41 33.16
CA LEU A 293 -3.77 18.29 32.03
C LEU A 293 -4.10 19.77 32.27
N ALA A 294 -4.48 20.17 33.48
CA ALA A 294 -4.94 21.54 33.81
C ALA A 294 -3.95 22.65 33.38
N GLY A 295 -2.66 22.36 33.31
CA GLY A 295 -1.63 23.32 32.82
C GLY A 295 -1.56 23.50 31.31
N ARG A 296 -2.27 22.67 30.52
CA ARG A 296 -2.31 22.67 29.06
C ARG A 296 -3.66 23.07 28.50
N LEU A 297 -4.72 22.89 29.28
CA LEU A 297 -6.09 23.24 28.84
C LEU A 297 -6.24 24.76 28.83
N ASN A 298 -6.76 25.27 27.71
CA ASN A 298 -7.11 26.67 27.57
C ASN A 298 -8.46 26.93 28.26
N GLY A 299 -8.43 27.02 29.60
CA GLY A 299 -9.49 27.59 30.44
C GLY A 299 -10.84 26.89 30.41
N GLY A 300 -10.90 25.56 30.19
CA GLY A 300 -12.20 24.92 30.09
C GLY A 300 -12.14 23.41 30.20
N HIS A 301 -13.11 22.74 29.57
CA HIS A 301 -13.24 21.32 29.54
C HIS A 301 -12.42 20.68 28.37
N LEU A 302 -12.04 19.41 28.55
CA LEU A 302 -11.31 18.66 27.51
C LEU A 302 -12.06 18.60 26.15
N TYR A 303 -13.40 18.68 26.20
CA TYR A 303 -14.28 18.66 25.05
C TYR A 303 -14.57 20.02 24.41
N ASP A 304 -13.98 21.10 24.93
CA ASP A 304 -14.10 22.41 24.30
C ASP A 304 -13.36 22.44 22.96
N LEU A 305 -13.86 23.22 22.01
CA LEU A 305 -13.32 23.29 20.66
C LEU A 305 -11.83 23.70 20.64
N GLU A 306 -11.42 24.57 21.56
CA GLU A 306 -10.05 25.03 21.72
C GLU A 306 -9.10 23.92 22.20
N ASN A 307 -9.62 22.89 22.89
CA ASN A 307 -8.88 21.76 23.44
C ASN A 307 -9.01 20.48 22.60
N ALA A 308 -9.65 20.54 21.43
CA ALA A 308 -9.91 19.39 20.56
C ALA A 308 -8.62 18.61 20.20
N HIS A 309 -7.49 19.31 19.98
CA HIS A 309 -6.19 18.70 19.72
C HIS A 309 -5.67 17.91 20.94
N ILE A 310 -5.86 18.40 22.17
CA ILE A 310 -5.45 17.69 23.39
C ILE A 310 -6.32 16.44 23.59
N LYS A 311 -7.63 16.58 23.38
CA LYS A 311 -8.59 15.46 23.44
C LYS A 311 -8.21 14.38 22.44
N HIS A 312 -7.85 14.74 21.22
CA HIS A 312 -7.40 13.81 20.20
C HIS A 312 -6.16 13.02 20.65
N HIS A 313 -5.13 13.67 21.18
CA HIS A 313 -3.94 12.99 21.72
C HIS A 313 -4.27 12.03 22.86
N VAL A 314 -5.21 12.39 23.75
CA VAL A 314 -5.67 11.52 24.85
C VAL A 314 -6.36 10.27 24.27
N ASP A 315 -7.22 10.43 23.28
CA ASP A 315 -7.91 9.30 22.64
C ASP A 315 -6.92 8.37 21.95
N GLN A 316 -5.94 8.90 21.22
CA GLN A 316 -4.95 8.07 20.54
C GLN A 316 -4.03 7.35 21.52
N ALA A 317 -3.60 8.01 22.59
CA ALA A 317 -2.80 7.37 23.63
C ALA A 317 -3.59 6.27 24.35
N LEU A 318 -4.88 6.49 24.62
CA LEU A 318 -5.76 5.50 25.22
C LEU A 318 -5.93 4.28 24.31
N ARG A 319 -6.16 4.49 23.01
CA ARG A 319 -6.20 3.43 22.00
C ARG A 319 -4.88 2.66 21.93
N ALA A 320 -3.74 3.34 21.91
CA ALA A 320 -2.42 2.74 21.87
C ALA A 320 -2.18 1.80 23.06
N HIS A 321 -2.62 2.19 24.28
CA HIS A 321 -2.42 1.40 25.48
C HIS A 321 -3.39 0.22 25.60
N VAL A 322 -4.65 0.38 25.16
CA VAL A 322 -5.74 -0.57 25.44
C VAL A 322 -5.96 -1.56 24.29
N ILE A 323 -5.85 -1.09 23.03
CA ILE A 323 -6.23 -1.89 21.85
C ILE A 323 -4.99 -2.49 21.16
N PHE A 324 -3.90 -1.73 21.10
CA PHE A 324 -2.73 -2.15 20.31
C PHE A 324 -1.70 -2.86 21.19
N HIS A 325 -1.40 -4.12 20.86
CA HIS A 325 -0.53 -4.97 21.68
C HIS A 325 0.76 -5.28 20.94
N ARG A 326 1.86 -5.24 21.70
CA ARG A 326 3.18 -5.59 21.20
C ARG A 326 3.22 -7.08 20.82
N ASP A 327 3.95 -7.39 19.74
CA ASP A 327 4.11 -8.73 19.13
C ASP A 327 2.79 -9.34 18.57
N VAL A 328 1.69 -8.56 18.58
CA VAL A 328 0.42 -8.88 17.91
C VAL A 328 0.16 -7.87 16.79
N ASP A 329 0.00 -6.60 17.14
CA ASP A 329 -0.32 -5.53 16.17
C ASP A 329 0.95 -4.80 15.67
N TYR A 330 2.04 -4.84 16.45
CA TYR A 330 3.32 -4.23 16.09
C TYR A 330 4.50 -4.91 16.79
N MET A 331 5.68 -4.69 16.25
CA MET A 331 6.96 -5.09 16.87
C MET A 331 7.86 -3.87 17.04
N VAL A 332 8.72 -3.90 18.06
CA VAL A 332 9.81 -2.93 18.21
C VAL A 332 11.08 -3.57 17.67
N LYS A 333 11.61 -3.01 16.56
CA LYS A 333 12.83 -3.47 15.91
C LYS A 333 13.79 -2.30 15.72
N GLU A 334 15.03 -2.46 16.16
CA GLU A 334 16.09 -1.45 16.03
C GLU A 334 15.75 -0.06 16.63
N GLY A 335 14.82 -0.03 17.59
CA GLY A 335 14.35 1.21 18.23
C GLY A 335 13.21 1.90 17.51
N GLU A 336 12.61 1.26 16.53
CA GLU A 336 11.45 1.73 15.79
C GLU A 336 10.24 0.81 15.97
N VAL A 337 9.04 1.38 15.94
CA VAL A 337 7.78 0.63 15.92
C VAL A 337 7.49 0.21 14.49
N VAL A 338 7.35 -1.09 14.26
CA VAL A 338 7.00 -1.65 12.95
C VAL A 338 5.66 -2.36 13.07
N ILE A 339 4.71 -1.99 12.21
CA ILE A 339 3.37 -2.58 12.19
C ILE A 339 3.43 -4.04 11.75
N VAL A 340 2.63 -4.89 12.38
CA VAL A 340 2.33 -6.25 11.93
C VAL A 340 0.97 -6.22 11.26
N ASP A 341 0.89 -6.65 10.02
CA ASP A 341 -0.38 -6.72 9.32
C ASP A 341 -1.27 -7.83 9.91
N GLU A 342 -2.47 -7.46 10.31
CA GLU A 342 -3.44 -8.35 10.97
C GLU A 342 -3.82 -9.57 10.12
N PHE A 343 -3.82 -9.42 8.78
CA PHE A 343 -4.24 -10.47 7.85
C PHE A 343 -3.08 -11.35 7.39
N THR A 344 -1.97 -10.72 7.06
CA THR A 344 -0.82 -11.43 6.50
C THR A 344 0.16 -11.88 7.58
N GLY A 345 0.08 -11.27 8.78
CA GLY A 345 1.04 -11.48 9.87
C GLY A 345 2.45 -11.01 9.53
N ARG A 346 2.59 -10.14 8.50
CA ARG A 346 3.87 -9.62 8.02
C ARG A 346 4.22 -8.31 8.68
N LEU A 347 5.52 -8.08 8.85
CA LEU A 347 6.03 -6.77 9.24
C LEU A 347 5.87 -5.81 8.07
N MET A 348 5.44 -4.59 8.36
CA MET A 348 5.27 -3.51 7.40
C MET A 348 6.24 -2.36 7.71
N PRO A 349 7.53 -2.48 7.32
CA PRO A 349 8.51 -1.43 7.55
C PRO A 349 8.12 -0.18 6.75
N GLY A 350 8.32 0.99 7.36
CA GLY A 350 7.99 2.27 6.72
C GLY A 350 6.52 2.65 6.75
N ARG A 351 5.61 1.73 7.08
CA ARG A 351 4.19 2.04 7.28
C ARG A 351 3.95 2.58 8.69
N ARG A 352 3.07 3.57 8.79
CA ARG A 352 2.66 4.20 10.05
C ARG A 352 1.13 4.23 10.14
N TRP A 353 0.61 4.11 11.35
CA TRP A 353 -0.79 4.45 11.59
C TRP A 353 -0.99 5.96 11.47
N SER A 354 -2.11 6.37 10.90
CA SER A 354 -2.54 7.76 10.78
C SER A 354 -2.97 8.35 12.13
N ASP A 355 -3.27 9.62 12.10
CA ASP A 355 -3.97 10.35 13.17
C ASP A 355 -3.24 10.33 14.52
N GLY A 356 -1.91 10.40 14.52
CA GLY A 356 -1.12 10.42 15.75
C GLY A 356 -1.05 9.08 16.51
N LEU A 357 -1.74 8.02 16.05
CA LEU A 357 -1.73 6.73 16.73
C LEU A 357 -0.34 6.08 16.74
N HIS A 358 0.41 6.20 15.66
CA HIS A 358 1.76 5.64 15.59
C HIS A 358 2.68 6.30 16.61
N GLN A 359 2.62 7.62 16.72
CA GLN A 359 3.37 8.41 17.70
C GLN A 359 2.95 8.07 19.13
N ALA A 360 1.65 7.82 19.36
CA ALA A 360 1.16 7.37 20.66
C ALA A 360 1.70 5.97 21.02
N VAL A 361 1.85 5.07 20.07
CA VAL A 361 2.49 3.76 20.28
C VAL A 361 4.00 3.91 20.48
N GLU A 362 4.67 4.80 19.74
CA GLU A 362 6.09 5.15 19.97
C GLU A 362 6.31 5.71 21.37
N ALA A 363 5.41 6.57 21.86
CA ALA A 363 5.43 7.08 23.24
C ALA A 363 5.29 5.95 24.27
N LYS A 364 4.30 5.07 24.08
CA LYS A 364 4.03 3.89 24.93
C LYS A 364 5.27 2.99 25.04
N GLU A 365 5.94 2.68 23.93
CA GLU A 365 7.12 1.81 23.89
C GLU A 365 8.41 2.56 24.27
N LYS A 366 8.35 3.86 24.55
CA LYS A 366 9.48 4.72 24.93
C LYS A 366 10.61 4.73 23.90
N VAL A 367 10.26 4.56 22.64
CA VAL A 367 11.15 4.77 21.51
C VAL A 367 11.14 6.24 21.12
N LYS A 368 12.04 6.63 20.24
CA LYS A 368 12.08 8.02 19.74
C LYS A 368 10.78 8.29 18.96
N ILE A 369 10.00 9.27 19.39
CA ILE A 369 8.86 9.73 18.61
C ILE A 369 9.38 10.51 17.42
N GLU A 370 9.03 10.07 16.23
CA GLU A 370 9.32 10.83 15.03
C GLU A 370 8.22 11.86 14.78
N ARG A 371 8.62 13.01 14.19
CA ARG A 371 7.69 14.11 13.90
C ARG A 371 6.49 13.59 13.14
N GLU A 372 5.35 14.19 13.38
CA GLU A 372 4.14 13.93 12.61
C GLU A 372 4.41 14.24 11.13
N ASN A 373 3.84 13.43 10.25
CA ASN A 373 4.04 13.60 8.84
C ASN A 373 2.77 14.19 8.22
N GLN A 374 2.92 15.30 7.52
CA GLN A 374 1.82 15.87 6.74
C GLN A 374 1.61 15.06 5.46
N THR A 375 0.37 14.73 5.13
CA THR A 375 0.00 14.07 3.88
C THR A 375 0.26 15.01 2.70
N LEU A 376 1.12 14.57 1.77
CA LEU A 376 1.43 15.31 0.54
C LEU A 376 0.57 14.81 -0.63
N ALA A 377 0.36 13.52 -0.71
CA ALA A 377 -0.48 12.89 -1.72
C ALA A 377 -1.04 11.56 -1.20
N THR A 378 -2.26 11.24 -1.55
CA THR A 378 -2.91 9.99 -1.14
C THR A 378 -3.81 9.46 -2.24
N VAL A 379 -3.98 8.14 -2.32
CA VAL A 379 -4.96 7.46 -3.17
C VAL A 379 -5.31 6.11 -2.57
N THR A 380 -6.59 5.73 -2.58
CA THR A 380 -7.00 4.37 -2.21
C THR A 380 -6.74 3.41 -3.36
N PHE A 381 -6.48 2.12 -3.04
CA PHE A 381 -6.36 1.08 -4.06
C PHE A 381 -7.61 1.01 -4.95
N GLN A 382 -8.79 1.17 -4.34
CA GLN A 382 -10.05 1.16 -5.06
C GLN A 382 -10.07 2.22 -6.16
N ASN A 383 -9.74 3.46 -5.82
CA ASN A 383 -9.76 4.57 -6.76
C ASN A 383 -8.60 4.50 -7.76
N TYR A 384 -7.43 3.98 -7.35
CA TYR A 384 -6.33 3.75 -8.27
C TYR A 384 -6.70 2.72 -9.36
N PHE A 385 -7.17 1.52 -8.98
CA PHE A 385 -7.48 0.46 -9.95
C PHE A 385 -8.71 0.77 -10.82
N ARG A 386 -9.63 1.62 -10.37
CA ARG A 386 -10.74 2.12 -11.18
C ARG A 386 -10.29 3.03 -12.34
N LYS A 387 -9.06 3.52 -12.34
CA LYS A 387 -8.52 4.35 -13.43
C LYS A 387 -8.20 3.53 -14.68
N TYR A 388 -8.01 2.22 -14.55
CA TYR A 388 -7.79 1.37 -15.71
C TYR A 388 -9.05 1.25 -16.56
N LYS A 389 -8.90 1.46 -17.87
CA LYS A 389 -10.02 1.26 -18.82
C LYS A 389 -10.53 -0.16 -18.80
N LYS A 390 -9.63 -1.12 -18.58
CA LYS A 390 -9.90 -2.55 -18.46
C LYS A 390 -9.16 -3.11 -17.26
N LEU A 391 -9.88 -3.71 -16.33
CA LEU A 391 -9.35 -4.35 -15.14
C LEU A 391 -9.74 -5.82 -15.15
N ALA A 392 -8.81 -6.71 -14.83
CA ALA A 392 -9.05 -8.13 -14.65
C ALA A 392 -8.28 -8.64 -13.43
N GLY A 393 -8.69 -9.77 -12.88
CA GLY A 393 -8.01 -10.34 -11.74
C GLY A 393 -8.04 -11.87 -11.75
N MET A 394 -7.11 -12.48 -11.03
CA MET A 394 -7.06 -13.91 -10.83
C MET A 394 -6.71 -14.25 -9.38
N THR A 395 -7.34 -15.28 -8.86
CA THR A 395 -7.09 -15.83 -7.52
C THR A 395 -7.68 -17.24 -7.38
N GLY A 396 -7.42 -17.91 -6.28
CA GLY A 396 -8.04 -19.22 -5.94
C GLY A 396 -9.34 -19.13 -5.14
N THR A 397 -9.77 -17.93 -4.71
CA THR A 397 -10.76 -17.73 -3.63
C THR A 397 -11.59 -16.44 -3.76
N ALA A 398 -12.03 -16.07 -4.95
CA ALA A 398 -12.82 -14.84 -5.17
C ALA A 398 -14.33 -15.00 -4.95
N ASP A 399 -14.88 -16.18 -5.09
CA ASP A 399 -16.34 -16.44 -5.09
C ASP A 399 -17.00 -15.98 -3.79
N THR A 400 -16.31 -16.09 -2.65
CA THR A 400 -16.82 -15.66 -1.35
C THR A 400 -17.05 -14.16 -1.26
N GLU A 401 -16.32 -13.36 -2.04
CA GLU A 401 -16.32 -11.89 -2.07
C GLU A 401 -16.86 -11.34 -3.41
N ALA A 402 -17.53 -12.19 -4.21
CA ALA A 402 -18.03 -11.81 -5.55
C ALA A 402 -18.94 -10.57 -5.52
N GLU A 403 -19.73 -10.42 -4.46
CA GLU A 403 -20.62 -9.27 -4.28
C GLU A 403 -19.82 -7.96 -4.09
N GLU A 404 -18.72 -7.99 -3.32
CA GLU A 404 -17.85 -6.85 -3.11
C GLU A 404 -17.10 -6.46 -4.38
N PHE A 405 -16.53 -7.43 -5.10
CA PHE A 405 -15.89 -7.19 -6.39
C PHE A 405 -16.82 -6.52 -7.40
N ASN A 406 -18.06 -6.99 -7.47
CA ASN A 406 -19.04 -6.39 -8.38
C ASN A 406 -19.46 -4.99 -7.94
N LYS A 407 -19.75 -4.76 -6.64
CA LYS A 407 -20.20 -3.46 -6.14
C LYS A 407 -19.13 -2.38 -6.25
N ILE A 408 -17.90 -2.69 -5.88
CA ILE A 408 -16.81 -1.71 -5.81
C ILE A 408 -16.11 -1.55 -7.15
N TYR A 409 -15.71 -2.64 -7.80
CA TYR A 409 -14.84 -2.63 -8.98
C TYR A 409 -15.57 -2.95 -10.29
N LYS A 410 -16.86 -3.31 -10.22
CA LYS A 410 -17.65 -3.79 -11.37
C LYS A 410 -17.08 -5.06 -12.03
N LEU A 411 -16.39 -5.88 -11.24
CA LEU A 411 -15.81 -7.13 -11.69
C LEU A 411 -16.70 -8.33 -11.36
N ASP A 412 -17.02 -9.13 -12.38
CA ASP A 412 -17.69 -10.41 -12.20
C ASP A 412 -16.68 -11.51 -11.92
N VAL A 413 -17.01 -12.45 -11.04
CA VAL A 413 -16.21 -13.63 -10.75
C VAL A 413 -16.69 -14.81 -11.58
N VAL A 414 -15.75 -15.48 -12.26
CA VAL A 414 -16.00 -16.71 -13.01
C VAL A 414 -15.16 -17.84 -12.41
N VAL A 415 -15.85 -18.82 -11.82
CA VAL A 415 -15.21 -20.01 -11.22
C VAL A 415 -14.91 -21.02 -12.29
N ILE A 416 -13.63 -21.31 -12.52
CA ILE A 416 -13.16 -22.22 -13.56
C ILE A 416 -12.93 -23.61 -12.94
N PRO A 417 -13.44 -24.69 -13.58
CA PRO A 417 -13.23 -26.03 -13.07
C PRO A 417 -11.74 -26.41 -13.11
N PRO A 418 -11.24 -27.19 -12.14
CA PRO A 418 -9.86 -27.64 -12.14
C PRO A 418 -9.56 -28.58 -13.31
N ASN A 419 -8.31 -28.61 -13.76
CA ASN A 419 -7.86 -29.50 -14.86
C ASN A 419 -7.96 -30.98 -14.48
N ARG A 420 -7.66 -31.29 -13.22
CA ARG A 420 -7.81 -32.65 -12.67
C ARG A 420 -8.75 -32.64 -11.46
N PRO A 421 -9.50 -33.71 -11.19
CA PRO A 421 -10.36 -33.80 -10.03
C PRO A 421 -9.59 -33.64 -8.73
N LEU A 422 -10.14 -32.82 -7.81
CA LEU A 422 -9.56 -32.61 -6.48
C LEU A 422 -9.67 -33.91 -5.66
N ARG A 423 -8.53 -34.38 -5.14
CA ARG A 423 -8.43 -35.57 -4.26
C ARG A 423 -8.20 -35.25 -2.79
N ARG A 424 -8.12 -33.93 -2.45
CA ARG A 424 -7.95 -33.51 -1.06
C ARG A 424 -9.15 -33.90 -0.22
N VAL A 425 -8.88 -34.49 0.97
CA VAL A 425 -9.89 -34.80 1.97
C VAL A 425 -10.00 -33.64 2.95
N GLU A 426 -11.19 -33.07 3.06
CA GLU A 426 -11.48 -32.02 4.05
C GLU A 426 -12.12 -32.70 5.28
N ASN A 427 -11.31 -32.88 6.33
CA ASN A 427 -11.79 -33.49 7.57
C ASN A 427 -12.69 -32.51 8.33
N PRO A 428 -13.67 -32.98 9.10
CA PRO A 428 -14.49 -32.15 9.97
C PRO A 428 -13.65 -31.33 10.97
N ASP A 429 -14.16 -30.17 11.34
CA ASP A 429 -13.56 -29.33 12.38
C ASP A 429 -13.68 -30.01 13.75
N LEU A 430 -12.60 -29.98 14.53
CA LEU A 430 -12.58 -30.46 15.91
C LEU A 430 -12.70 -29.25 16.85
N VAL A 431 -13.77 -29.20 17.63
CA VAL A 431 -14.05 -28.09 18.54
C VAL A 431 -13.86 -28.52 19.98
N PHE A 432 -12.93 -27.88 20.68
CA PHE A 432 -12.59 -28.13 22.08
C PHE A 432 -13.20 -27.07 22.99
N ARG A 433 -13.34 -27.38 24.27
CA ARG A 433 -13.85 -26.44 25.26
C ARG A 433 -12.82 -25.34 25.56
N THR A 434 -11.57 -25.74 25.79
CA THR A 434 -10.48 -24.85 26.18
C THR A 434 -9.38 -24.79 25.12
N GLU A 435 -8.62 -23.71 25.12
CA GLU A 435 -7.46 -23.55 24.25
C GLU A 435 -6.36 -24.59 24.57
N THR A 436 -6.20 -24.95 25.83
CA THR A 436 -5.19 -25.93 26.27
C THR A 436 -5.45 -27.30 25.66
N GLU A 437 -6.71 -27.79 25.74
CA GLU A 437 -7.09 -29.08 25.13
C GLU A 437 -6.85 -29.07 23.61
N LYS A 438 -7.18 -27.96 22.95
CA LYS A 438 -6.93 -27.76 21.51
C LYS A 438 -5.43 -27.90 21.18
N TRP A 439 -4.56 -27.22 21.91
CA TRP A 439 -3.11 -27.26 21.65
C TRP A 439 -2.50 -28.64 21.88
N ASP A 440 -2.91 -29.36 22.93
CA ASP A 440 -2.46 -30.73 23.16
C ASP A 440 -2.88 -31.68 22.03
N ALA A 441 -4.10 -31.53 21.51
CA ALA A 441 -4.59 -32.31 20.37
C ALA A 441 -3.80 -32.00 19.08
N ILE A 442 -3.54 -30.72 18.81
CA ILE A 442 -2.74 -30.27 17.65
C ILE A 442 -1.33 -30.87 17.71
N VAL A 443 -0.65 -30.74 18.83
CA VAL A 443 0.71 -31.27 19.01
C VAL A 443 0.75 -32.79 18.82
N THR A 444 -0.27 -33.50 19.31
CA THR A 444 -0.39 -34.96 19.16
C THR A 444 -0.55 -35.36 17.70
N GLU A 445 -1.46 -34.71 16.96
CA GLU A 445 -1.66 -34.94 15.52
C GLU A 445 -0.38 -34.67 14.71
N ILE A 446 0.31 -33.58 14.97
CA ILE A 446 1.55 -33.23 14.28
C ILE A 446 2.61 -34.29 14.49
N VAL A 447 2.81 -34.72 15.73
CA VAL A 447 3.81 -35.74 16.09
C VAL A 447 3.46 -37.09 15.46
N ASP A 448 2.19 -37.45 15.42
CA ASP A 448 1.75 -38.73 14.86
C ASP A 448 1.86 -38.79 13.35
N GLU A 449 1.50 -37.69 12.65
CA GLU A 449 1.68 -37.59 11.18
C GLU A 449 3.18 -37.55 10.81
N HIS A 450 3.98 -36.82 11.57
CA HIS A 450 5.45 -36.81 11.39
C HIS A 450 6.08 -38.18 11.51
N LYS A 451 5.68 -38.98 12.56
CA LYS A 451 6.17 -40.34 12.72
C LYS A 451 5.81 -41.28 11.57
N LYS A 452 4.68 -41.02 10.88
CA LYS A 452 4.31 -41.73 9.66
C LYS A 452 5.18 -41.31 8.47
N GLY A 453 5.94 -40.24 8.59
CA GLY A 453 6.69 -39.63 7.49
C GLY A 453 5.89 -38.72 6.60
N ARG A 454 4.65 -38.37 6.97
CA ARG A 454 3.78 -37.47 6.21
C ARG A 454 4.19 -36.03 6.45
N PRO A 455 4.30 -35.19 5.40
CA PRO A 455 4.55 -33.75 5.57
C PRO A 455 3.34 -33.05 6.20
N VAL A 456 3.61 -32.12 7.15
CA VAL A 456 2.60 -31.36 7.87
C VAL A 456 2.87 -29.86 7.72
N LEU A 457 1.87 -29.12 7.27
CA LEU A 457 1.86 -27.66 7.26
C LEU A 457 0.86 -27.15 8.29
N VAL A 458 1.34 -26.41 9.29
CA VAL A 458 0.51 -25.86 10.35
C VAL A 458 0.28 -24.37 10.10
N GLY A 459 -0.99 -23.97 9.97
CA GLY A 459 -1.40 -22.57 9.87
C GLY A 459 -1.74 -21.98 11.24
N THR A 460 -1.11 -20.85 11.60
CA THR A 460 -1.38 -20.10 12.83
C THR A 460 -1.80 -18.67 12.51
N VAL A 461 -2.63 -18.03 13.34
CA VAL A 461 -3.14 -16.68 13.10
C VAL A 461 -2.20 -15.58 13.58
N SER A 462 -1.28 -15.87 14.50
CA SER A 462 -0.33 -14.87 15.02
C SER A 462 1.07 -15.45 15.23
N ILE A 463 2.04 -14.52 15.32
CA ILE A 463 3.44 -14.84 15.63
C ILE A 463 3.54 -15.50 16.99
N GLU A 464 2.83 -14.98 17.99
CA GLU A 464 2.81 -15.50 19.35
C GLU A 464 2.36 -16.97 19.39
N LYS A 465 1.24 -17.28 18.71
CA LYS A 465 0.70 -18.64 18.61
C LYS A 465 1.65 -19.59 17.87
N SER A 466 2.39 -19.08 16.86
CA SER A 466 3.41 -19.87 16.17
C SER A 466 4.60 -20.23 17.07
N GLU A 467 5.08 -19.30 17.88
CA GLU A 467 6.19 -19.52 18.83
C GLU A 467 5.73 -20.40 20.02
N LYS A 468 4.49 -20.23 20.51
CA LYS A 468 3.88 -21.11 21.52
C LYS A 468 3.87 -22.55 21.03
N LEU A 469 3.38 -22.82 19.84
CA LEU A 469 3.35 -24.15 19.22
C LEU A 469 4.75 -24.72 19.05
N SER A 470 5.70 -23.93 18.55
CA SER A 470 7.12 -24.31 18.41
C SER A 470 7.70 -24.77 19.74
N THR A 471 7.45 -24.03 20.83
CA THR A 471 7.92 -24.39 22.18
C THR A 471 7.29 -25.71 22.68
N MET A 472 6.02 -25.96 22.36
CA MET A 472 5.34 -27.21 22.73
C MET A 472 5.89 -28.41 21.95
N LEU A 473 6.18 -28.25 20.67
CA LEU A 473 6.81 -29.29 19.83
C LEU A 473 8.24 -29.60 20.30
N ASP A 474 9.02 -28.58 20.68
CA ASP A 474 10.35 -28.76 21.27
C ASP A 474 10.33 -29.65 22.53
N ARG A 475 9.31 -29.48 23.37
CA ARG A 475 9.11 -30.33 24.58
C ARG A 475 8.73 -31.76 24.25
N ARG A 476 8.08 -32.00 23.10
CA ARG A 476 7.70 -33.34 22.61
C ARG A 476 8.81 -34.03 21.78
N GLY A 477 9.97 -33.39 21.62
CA GLY A 477 11.13 -33.94 20.94
C GLY A 477 11.36 -33.47 19.51
N LEU A 478 10.43 -32.80 18.89
CA LEU A 478 10.60 -32.15 17.59
C LEU A 478 11.31 -30.81 17.77
N LYS A 479 12.62 -30.77 17.52
CA LYS A 479 13.45 -29.60 17.77
C LYS A 479 13.32 -28.57 16.66
N ARG A 480 13.40 -27.27 16.99
CA ARG A 480 13.46 -26.20 16.00
C ARG A 480 14.71 -26.33 15.16
N GLY A 481 14.53 -26.32 13.82
CA GLY A 481 15.60 -26.35 12.82
C GLY A 481 15.73 -25.04 12.07
N THR A 482 16.93 -24.75 11.57
CA THR A 482 17.22 -23.58 10.72
C THR A 482 17.25 -23.91 9.23
N THR A 483 17.13 -25.18 8.87
CA THR A 483 17.18 -25.67 7.49
C THR A 483 16.10 -26.71 7.25
N THR A 484 15.49 -26.64 6.09
CA THR A 484 14.44 -27.53 5.57
C THR A 484 14.95 -28.92 5.12
N GLY A 485 16.18 -29.25 5.42
CA GLY A 485 16.69 -30.61 5.20
C GLY A 485 15.95 -31.59 6.08
N GLY A 486 15.26 -32.60 5.53
CA GLY A 486 14.61 -33.69 6.25
C GLY A 486 15.56 -34.45 7.16
N GLY A 487 15.88 -33.83 8.28
CA GLY A 487 16.58 -34.50 9.38
C GLY A 487 15.54 -34.94 10.39
N ALA A 488 15.64 -36.14 10.91
CA ALA A 488 14.77 -36.68 11.92
C ALA A 488 14.59 -35.68 13.07
N ASP A 489 13.34 -35.48 13.51
CA ASP A 489 12.95 -34.72 14.68
C ASP A 489 13.13 -33.19 14.64
N LYS A 490 12.91 -32.52 13.48
CA LYS A 490 12.97 -31.05 13.37
C LYS A 490 11.69 -30.46 12.79
N HIS A 491 11.33 -29.26 13.29
CA HIS A 491 10.30 -28.42 12.70
C HIS A 491 10.86 -27.04 12.33
N VAL A 492 10.23 -26.37 11.38
CA VAL A 492 10.59 -25.03 10.91
C VAL A 492 9.45 -24.07 11.21
N VAL A 493 9.78 -22.86 11.68
CA VAL A 493 8.82 -21.79 11.94
C VAL A 493 9.01 -20.65 10.96
N LEU A 494 7.93 -20.32 10.26
CA LEU A 494 7.85 -19.21 9.30
C LEU A 494 6.89 -18.16 9.85
N ASN A 495 7.45 -17.08 10.30
CA ASN A 495 6.70 -15.90 10.70
C ASN A 495 7.43 -14.63 10.22
N ALA A 496 6.85 -13.46 10.46
CA ALA A 496 7.40 -12.20 10.00
C ALA A 496 8.87 -11.92 10.41
N LYS A 497 9.41 -12.67 11.37
CA LYS A 497 10.83 -12.55 11.77
C LYS A 497 11.81 -13.15 10.74
N TYR A 498 11.34 -14.03 9.84
CA TYR A 498 12.17 -14.82 8.91
C TYR A 498 11.78 -14.59 7.45
N HIS A 499 11.21 -13.44 7.15
CA HIS A 499 10.59 -13.12 5.86
C HIS A 499 11.50 -13.34 4.63
N ALA A 500 12.79 -12.97 4.72
CA ALA A 500 13.73 -13.11 3.59
C ALA A 500 13.99 -14.57 3.15
N GLN A 501 13.70 -15.55 4.02
CA GLN A 501 13.90 -16.97 3.75
C GLN A 501 12.58 -17.74 3.53
N GLU A 502 11.46 -17.02 3.56
CA GLU A 502 10.13 -17.64 3.54
C GLU A 502 9.88 -18.52 2.31
N ALA A 503 10.16 -18.00 1.12
CA ALA A 503 9.95 -18.72 -0.14
C ALA A 503 10.78 -20.02 -0.20
N GLU A 504 11.96 -19.99 0.39
CA GLU A 504 12.87 -21.13 0.47
C GLU A 504 12.31 -22.25 1.34
N PHE A 505 11.84 -21.88 2.52
CA PHE A 505 11.30 -22.85 3.47
C PHE A 505 9.99 -23.47 2.99
N VAL A 506 9.11 -22.65 2.41
CA VAL A 506 7.81 -23.12 1.89
C VAL A 506 8.01 -24.08 0.72
N ALA A 507 8.97 -23.81 -0.17
CA ALA A 507 9.28 -24.70 -1.28
C ALA A 507 9.66 -26.13 -0.84
N GLN A 508 10.16 -26.31 0.39
CA GLN A 508 10.56 -27.60 0.94
C GLN A 508 9.54 -28.21 1.93
N ALA A 509 8.41 -27.51 2.19
CA ALA A 509 7.39 -28.00 3.13
C ALA A 509 6.70 -29.29 2.69
N GLY A 510 6.81 -29.69 1.42
CA GLY A 510 6.28 -30.94 0.86
C GLY A 510 7.21 -32.15 0.97
N ARG A 511 8.40 -32.03 1.60
CA ARG A 511 9.32 -33.15 1.76
C ARG A 511 8.83 -34.15 2.80
N LYS A 512 9.21 -35.42 2.64
CA LYS A 512 8.83 -36.50 3.56
C LYS A 512 9.17 -36.18 5.01
N GLY A 513 8.15 -36.22 5.89
CA GLY A 513 8.27 -35.95 7.32
C GLY A 513 8.56 -34.47 7.67
N ALA A 514 8.48 -33.53 6.74
CA ALA A 514 8.65 -32.11 7.04
C ALA A 514 7.52 -31.58 7.93
N VAL A 515 7.86 -30.82 8.97
CA VAL A 515 6.89 -30.09 9.80
C VAL A 515 7.18 -28.59 9.68
N THR A 516 6.24 -27.85 9.09
CA THR A 516 6.36 -26.41 8.85
C THR A 516 5.23 -25.68 9.56
N ILE A 517 5.55 -24.77 10.46
CA ILE A 517 4.60 -23.86 11.10
C ILE A 517 4.66 -22.53 10.35
N ALA A 518 3.54 -22.05 9.85
CA ALA A 518 3.47 -20.82 9.10
C ALA A 518 2.37 -19.90 9.64
N THR A 519 2.66 -18.59 9.78
CA THR A 519 1.61 -17.60 10.01
C THR A 519 0.85 -17.34 8.71
N ASN A 520 -0.37 -16.93 8.83
CA ASN A 520 -1.45 -16.77 7.85
C ASN A 520 -1.09 -16.87 6.36
N MET A 521 -0.25 -16.01 5.84
CA MET A 521 0.01 -15.89 4.40
C MET A 521 1.45 -16.25 4.02
N ALA A 522 2.22 -16.80 4.97
CA ALA A 522 3.58 -17.21 4.69
C ALA A 522 3.64 -18.14 3.47
N GLY A 523 4.46 -17.77 2.48
CA GLY A 523 4.61 -18.51 1.23
C GLY A 523 3.46 -18.34 0.23
N ARG A 524 2.64 -17.29 0.30
CA ARG A 524 1.66 -16.97 -0.74
C ARG A 524 2.39 -16.75 -2.08
N GLY A 525 1.83 -17.27 -3.18
CA GLY A 525 2.47 -17.25 -4.49
C GLY A 525 3.61 -18.27 -4.69
N THR A 526 3.98 -19.03 -3.65
CA THR A 526 4.97 -20.11 -3.74
C THR A 526 4.28 -21.47 -3.74
N ASP A 527 4.60 -22.33 -4.71
CA ASP A 527 4.06 -23.67 -4.79
C ASP A 527 4.78 -24.62 -3.84
N ILE A 528 4.01 -25.44 -3.11
CA ILE A 528 4.51 -26.56 -2.32
C ILE A 528 4.47 -27.81 -3.20
N LEU A 529 5.64 -28.26 -3.60
CA LEU A 529 5.79 -29.49 -4.38
C LEU A 529 5.99 -30.68 -3.45
N LEU A 530 5.20 -31.73 -3.59
CA LEU A 530 5.40 -32.97 -2.86
C LEU A 530 6.78 -33.58 -3.25
N GLY A 531 7.56 -33.98 -2.26
CA GLY A 531 8.93 -34.45 -2.44
C GLY A 531 9.98 -33.34 -2.44
N GLY A 532 9.58 -32.05 -2.44
CA GLY A 532 10.46 -30.89 -2.41
C GLY A 532 10.73 -30.28 -3.80
N ASN A 533 11.45 -29.15 -3.80
CA ASN A 533 11.81 -28.41 -5.01
C ASN A 533 13.29 -28.63 -5.35
N ALA A 534 13.55 -29.42 -6.41
CA ALA A 534 14.88 -29.78 -6.85
C ALA A 534 15.71 -28.58 -7.34
N GLU A 535 15.08 -27.62 -8.00
CA GLU A 535 15.74 -26.39 -8.50
C GLU A 535 16.31 -25.58 -7.34
N PHE A 536 15.52 -25.44 -6.31
CA PHE A 536 15.88 -24.70 -5.10
C PHE A 536 17.03 -25.39 -4.35
N MET A 537 16.96 -26.73 -4.19
CA MET A 537 18.01 -27.52 -3.57
C MET A 537 19.32 -27.44 -4.38
N ALA A 538 19.25 -27.42 -5.69
CA ALA A 538 20.42 -27.28 -6.55
C ALA A 538 21.09 -25.91 -6.40
N ARG A 539 20.30 -24.83 -6.32
CA ARG A 539 20.83 -23.48 -6.08
C ARG A 539 21.51 -23.38 -4.71
N GLN A 540 20.90 -23.89 -3.66
CA GLN A 540 21.51 -23.92 -2.31
C GLN A 540 22.81 -24.72 -2.30
N GLN A 541 22.84 -25.87 -2.95
CA GLN A 541 24.05 -26.67 -3.02
C GLN A 541 25.17 -25.95 -3.77
N CYS A 542 24.86 -25.30 -4.89
CA CYS A 542 25.85 -24.50 -5.62
C CYS A 542 26.42 -23.35 -4.78
N LEU A 543 25.61 -22.73 -3.94
CA LEU A 543 26.05 -21.69 -3.00
C LEU A 543 26.93 -22.29 -1.87
N ALA A 544 26.51 -23.42 -1.30
CA ALA A 544 27.23 -24.10 -0.21
C ALA A 544 28.58 -24.63 -0.66
N GLU A 545 28.67 -25.15 -1.88
CA GLU A 545 29.91 -25.64 -2.50
C GLU A 545 30.76 -24.49 -3.11
N GLN A 546 30.30 -23.22 -3.02
CA GLN A 546 30.99 -22.05 -3.57
C GLN A 546 31.25 -22.13 -5.09
N ILE A 547 30.42 -22.89 -5.80
CA ILE A 547 30.41 -22.95 -7.28
C ILE A 547 29.69 -21.74 -7.85
N ALA A 548 28.76 -21.17 -7.10
CA ALA A 548 28.01 -20.00 -7.48
C ALA A 548 28.84 -18.72 -7.30
N GLU A 549 29.11 -18.01 -8.39
CA GLU A 549 29.85 -16.76 -8.40
C GLU A 549 28.87 -15.58 -8.36
N ARG A 550 29.06 -14.64 -7.41
CA ARG A 550 28.23 -13.45 -7.29
C ARG A 550 28.53 -12.45 -8.41
N LEU A 551 27.49 -11.95 -9.07
CA LEU A 551 27.60 -10.94 -10.11
C LEU A 551 27.65 -9.52 -9.52
N PRO A 552 28.46 -8.61 -10.10
CA PRO A 552 28.45 -7.20 -9.75
C PRO A 552 27.11 -6.54 -10.14
N LYS A 553 26.73 -5.46 -9.43
CA LYS A 553 25.59 -4.63 -9.83
C LYS A 553 25.82 -4.05 -11.23
N GLY A 554 24.86 -4.26 -12.13
CA GLY A 554 24.92 -3.80 -13.53
C GLY A 554 25.27 -4.90 -14.54
N GLU A 555 25.72 -6.08 -14.10
CA GLU A 555 25.93 -7.26 -14.94
C GLU A 555 24.83 -8.32 -14.75
N GLU A 556 23.69 -7.91 -14.21
CA GLU A 556 22.56 -8.77 -13.89
C GLU A 556 22.00 -9.43 -15.16
N ARG A 557 22.04 -10.74 -15.23
CA ARG A 557 21.46 -11.54 -16.30
C ARG A 557 20.47 -12.54 -15.74
N PHE A 558 19.37 -12.69 -16.44
CA PHE A 558 18.26 -13.55 -16.03
C PHE A 558 18.12 -14.81 -16.91
N LEU A 559 18.69 -14.77 -18.08
CA LEU A 559 18.60 -15.87 -19.04
C LEU A 559 19.87 -16.69 -18.97
N GLU A 560 19.71 -18.03 -18.83
CA GLU A 560 20.83 -18.93 -19.07
C GLU A 560 21.40 -18.71 -20.45
N ASP A 561 22.71 -18.72 -20.55
CA ASP A 561 23.43 -18.73 -21.81
C ASP A 561 23.99 -20.15 -22.12
N GLU A 562 24.84 -20.24 -23.10
CA GLU A 562 25.44 -21.53 -23.44
C GLU A 562 26.35 -22.10 -22.35
N GLN A 563 26.90 -21.25 -21.48
CA GLN A 563 27.94 -21.60 -20.51
C GLN A 563 27.44 -21.56 -19.07
N PHE A 564 26.52 -20.63 -18.72
CA PHE A 564 26.10 -20.36 -17.35
C PHE A 564 24.58 -20.39 -17.19
N VAL A 565 24.16 -20.81 -15.97
CA VAL A 565 22.82 -20.60 -15.42
C VAL A 565 22.90 -19.45 -14.43
N TYR A 566 21.96 -18.53 -14.52
CA TYR A 566 21.86 -17.36 -13.65
C TYR A 566 20.66 -17.49 -12.72
N PHE A 567 20.82 -17.08 -11.48
CA PHE A 567 19.70 -17.02 -10.52
C PHE A 567 19.91 -15.93 -9.48
N PHE A 568 18.81 -15.43 -8.97
CA PHE A 568 18.79 -14.50 -7.85
C PHE A 568 18.64 -15.27 -6.52
N HIS A 569 19.42 -14.87 -5.51
CA HIS A 569 19.31 -15.43 -4.15
C HIS A 569 19.52 -14.32 -3.12
N ILE A 570 18.54 -14.13 -2.25
CA ILE A 570 18.47 -13.12 -1.17
C ILE A 570 18.66 -11.69 -1.67
N ASP A 571 19.89 -11.27 -2.03
CA ASP A 571 20.24 -9.87 -2.32
C ASP A 571 21.12 -9.70 -3.56
N ALA A 572 21.47 -10.78 -4.23
CA ALA A 572 22.40 -10.75 -5.35
C ALA A 572 22.10 -11.77 -6.44
N PHE A 573 22.60 -11.46 -7.63
CA PHE A 573 22.65 -12.40 -8.73
C PHE A 573 23.89 -13.28 -8.66
N TYR A 574 23.69 -14.54 -9.00
CA TYR A 574 24.75 -15.53 -9.07
C TYR A 574 24.76 -16.18 -10.46
N ARG A 575 25.94 -16.58 -10.91
CA ARG A 575 26.10 -17.44 -12.05
C ARG A 575 26.77 -18.75 -11.65
N VAL A 576 26.35 -19.82 -12.28
CA VAL A 576 26.91 -21.18 -12.07
C VAL A 576 27.19 -21.81 -13.44
N PRO A 577 28.33 -22.50 -13.63
CA PRO A 577 28.57 -23.23 -14.88
C PRO A 577 27.42 -24.22 -15.14
N LYS A 578 26.89 -24.18 -16.36
CA LYS A 578 25.69 -24.93 -16.75
C LYS A 578 25.84 -26.44 -16.55
N ALA A 579 27.01 -26.99 -16.80
CA ALA A 579 27.30 -28.41 -16.62
C ALA A 579 27.21 -28.84 -15.14
N ASP A 580 27.76 -28.01 -14.23
CA ASP A 580 27.72 -28.30 -12.78
C ASP A 580 26.31 -28.15 -12.24
N TYR A 581 25.61 -27.08 -12.64
CA TYR A 581 24.21 -26.86 -12.25
C TYR A 581 23.32 -28.04 -12.67
N HIS A 582 23.41 -28.47 -13.92
CA HIS A 582 22.58 -29.57 -14.40
C HIS A 582 22.92 -30.91 -13.71
N ARG A 583 24.20 -31.18 -13.44
CA ARG A 583 24.59 -32.37 -12.68
C ARG A 583 23.96 -32.40 -11.30
N ILE A 584 24.02 -31.28 -10.58
CA ILE A 584 23.46 -31.13 -9.23
C ILE A 584 21.93 -31.17 -9.27
N PHE A 585 21.33 -30.45 -10.24
CA PHE A 585 19.89 -30.43 -10.44
C PHE A 585 19.31 -31.81 -10.74
N GLU A 586 19.90 -32.58 -11.64
CA GLU A 586 19.46 -33.95 -11.98
C GLU A 586 19.57 -34.90 -10.79
N HIS A 587 20.57 -34.72 -9.92
CA HIS A 587 20.68 -35.48 -8.67
C HIS A 587 19.48 -35.21 -7.76
N PHE A 588 19.18 -33.93 -7.50
CA PHE A 588 18.06 -33.58 -6.65
C PHE A 588 16.70 -33.87 -7.29
N ARG A 589 16.58 -33.74 -8.60
CA ARG A 589 15.35 -34.11 -9.32
C ARG A 589 14.98 -35.57 -9.08
N ARG A 590 15.93 -36.48 -9.21
CA ARG A 590 15.67 -37.90 -8.93
C ARG A 590 15.32 -38.16 -7.47
N GLN A 591 15.97 -37.49 -6.56
CA GLN A 591 15.65 -37.58 -5.14
C GLN A 591 14.21 -37.10 -4.87
N CYS A 592 13.84 -35.94 -5.38
CA CYS A 592 12.50 -35.39 -5.23
C CYS A 592 11.43 -36.26 -5.87
N GLU A 593 11.70 -36.87 -7.02
CA GLU A 593 10.78 -37.82 -7.69
C GLU A 593 10.48 -39.05 -6.79
N ILE A 594 11.51 -39.62 -6.16
CA ILE A 594 11.33 -40.76 -5.25
C ILE A 594 10.54 -40.33 -3.99
N GLU A 595 10.95 -39.21 -3.38
CA GLU A 595 10.22 -38.67 -2.20
C GLU A 595 8.77 -38.32 -2.55
N HIS A 596 8.50 -37.84 -3.77
CA HIS A 596 7.16 -37.52 -4.26
C HIS A 596 6.25 -38.75 -4.26
N GLU A 597 6.72 -39.88 -4.81
CA GLU A 597 5.95 -41.14 -4.80
C GLU A 597 5.71 -41.65 -3.37
N GLU A 598 6.72 -41.56 -2.50
CA GLU A 598 6.57 -41.93 -1.09
C GLU A 598 5.55 -41.07 -0.35
N VAL A 599 5.56 -39.75 -0.58
CA VAL A 599 4.61 -38.82 0.05
C VAL A 599 3.19 -39.00 -0.51
N ILE A 600 3.04 -39.32 -1.79
CA ILE A 600 1.73 -39.68 -2.37
C ILE A 600 1.18 -40.93 -1.70
N ALA A 601 2.02 -41.94 -1.45
CA ALA A 601 1.60 -43.19 -0.77
C ALA A 601 1.19 -42.94 0.70
N LEU A 602 1.60 -41.81 1.30
CA LEU A 602 1.23 -41.35 2.65
C LEU A 602 0.04 -40.35 2.64
N ASP A 603 -0.77 -40.31 1.59
CA ASP A 603 -1.89 -39.37 1.39
C ASP A 603 -1.48 -37.90 1.27
N GLY A 604 -0.25 -37.60 0.83
CA GLY A 604 0.20 -36.25 0.50
C GLY A 604 0.32 -35.31 1.71
N LEU A 605 0.30 -34.00 1.44
CA LEU A 605 0.46 -32.95 2.46
C LEU A 605 -0.76 -32.87 3.39
N HIS A 606 -0.51 -32.91 4.71
CA HIS A 606 -1.51 -32.68 5.73
C HIS A 606 -1.49 -31.24 6.25
N ILE A 607 -2.64 -30.56 6.21
CA ILE A 607 -2.79 -29.19 6.70
C ILE A 607 -3.52 -29.21 8.04
N VAL A 608 -2.88 -28.61 9.05
CA VAL A 608 -3.43 -28.40 10.39
C VAL A 608 -3.64 -26.90 10.57
N ALA A 609 -4.88 -26.45 10.72
CA ALA A 609 -5.19 -25.07 11.05
C ALA A 609 -5.53 -24.97 12.54
N THR A 610 -4.90 -24.04 13.24
CA THR A 610 -5.04 -23.89 14.69
C THR A 610 -6.27 -23.08 15.10
N GLU A 611 -6.88 -22.36 14.16
CA GLU A 611 -8.07 -21.52 14.34
C GLU A 611 -8.76 -21.27 13.01
N ARG A 612 -9.96 -20.72 13.04
CA ARG A 612 -10.63 -20.11 11.89
C ARG A 612 -10.18 -18.66 11.76
N HIS A 613 -9.94 -18.24 10.54
CA HIS A 613 -9.65 -16.85 10.23
C HIS A 613 -10.94 -16.02 10.18
N GLU A 614 -10.80 -14.71 10.21
CA GLU A 614 -11.94 -13.79 10.09
C GLU A 614 -12.69 -13.94 8.74
N ALA A 615 -11.97 -14.29 7.68
CA ALA A 615 -12.56 -14.51 6.35
C ALA A 615 -12.42 -15.95 5.89
N ARG A 616 -13.53 -16.53 5.38
CA ARG A 616 -13.57 -17.91 4.84
C ARG A 616 -12.60 -18.14 3.70
N ARG A 617 -12.31 -17.10 2.89
CA ARG A 617 -11.36 -17.21 1.79
C ARG A 617 -9.93 -17.53 2.28
N ILE A 618 -9.51 -16.97 3.43
CA ILE A 618 -8.19 -17.28 4.02
C ILE A 618 -8.11 -18.74 4.42
N ASP A 619 -9.16 -19.27 5.03
CA ASP A 619 -9.26 -20.69 5.33
C ASP A 619 -9.17 -21.56 4.06
N ASN A 620 -9.84 -21.13 2.98
CA ASN A 620 -9.79 -21.81 1.70
C ASN A 620 -8.41 -21.73 1.02
N GLN A 621 -7.70 -20.61 1.17
CA GLN A 621 -6.32 -20.48 0.71
C GLN A 621 -5.37 -21.41 1.46
N LEU A 622 -5.53 -21.54 2.77
CA LEU A 622 -4.76 -22.48 3.57
C LEU A 622 -5.05 -23.92 3.14
N ARG A 623 -6.32 -24.32 3.02
CA ARG A 623 -6.69 -25.63 2.48
C ARG A 623 -6.12 -25.87 1.08
N GLY A 624 -6.12 -24.84 0.23
CA GLY A 624 -5.61 -24.87 -1.13
C GLY A 624 -4.11 -25.15 -1.27
N ARG A 625 -3.36 -25.18 -0.16
CA ARG A 625 -1.95 -25.57 -0.16
C ARG A 625 -1.74 -27.05 -0.41
N ALA A 626 -2.72 -27.91 -0.12
CA ALA A 626 -2.70 -29.33 -0.38
C ALA A 626 -3.67 -29.72 -1.52
N GLY A 627 -3.42 -30.87 -2.13
CA GLY A 627 -4.31 -31.44 -3.17
C GLY A 627 -4.20 -30.71 -4.51
N ARG A 628 -3.00 -30.34 -4.95
CA ARG A 628 -2.75 -29.63 -6.22
C ARG A 628 -2.63 -30.60 -7.38
N GLN A 629 -3.14 -30.22 -8.56
CA GLN A 629 -3.04 -30.99 -9.82
C GLN A 629 -3.45 -32.48 -9.71
N GLY A 630 -4.39 -32.78 -8.80
CA GLY A 630 -4.88 -34.13 -8.56
C GLY A 630 -4.04 -34.96 -7.57
N ASP A 631 -3.08 -34.37 -6.91
CA ASP A 631 -2.35 -35.01 -5.80
C ASP A 631 -3.27 -35.21 -4.58
N PRO A 632 -3.02 -36.26 -3.77
CA PRO A 632 -3.74 -36.42 -2.53
C PRO A 632 -3.32 -35.35 -1.50
N GLY A 633 -4.13 -35.19 -0.47
CA GLY A 633 -3.85 -34.28 0.65
C GLY A 633 -5.00 -34.30 1.65
N ALA A 634 -4.77 -33.73 2.84
CA ALA A 634 -5.83 -33.58 3.83
C ALA A 634 -5.74 -32.23 4.54
N SER A 635 -6.87 -31.77 5.08
CA SER A 635 -6.90 -30.59 5.92
C SER A 635 -7.82 -30.79 7.11
N ARG A 636 -7.44 -30.25 8.27
CA ARG A 636 -8.24 -30.27 9.49
C ARG A 636 -8.08 -28.98 10.26
N PHE A 637 -9.18 -28.47 10.81
CA PHE A 637 -9.20 -27.30 11.68
C PHE A 637 -9.42 -27.71 13.12
N TYR A 638 -8.63 -27.14 14.02
CA TYR A 638 -8.72 -27.29 15.47
C TYR A 638 -9.18 -25.98 16.08
N LEU A 639 -10.30 -26.00 16.77
CA LEU A 639 -10.96 -24.81 17.27
C LEU A 639 -11.22 -24.92 18.75
N SER A 640 -11.25 -23.79 19.44
CA SER A 640 -11.68 -23.66 20.83
C SER A 640 -12.80 -22.64 20.96
N LEU A 641 -13.61 -22.80 22.02
CA LEU A 641 -14.60 -21.78 22.37
C LEU A 641 -13.96 -20.49 22.91
N GLU A 642 -12.69 -20.57 23.30
CA GLU A 642 -11.90 -19.44 23.78
C GLU A 642 -11.20 -18.69 22.65
N ASP A 643 -11.22 -19.22 21.42
CA ASP A 643 -10.66 -18.54 20.24
C ASP A 643 -11.37 -17.21 19.99
N ASP A 644 -10.65 -16.17 19.56
CA ASP A 644 -11.16 -14.81 19.44
C ASP A 644 -12.44 -14.68 18.58
N LEU A 645 -12.49 -15.39 17.45
CA LEU A 645 -13.67 -15.43 16.59
C LEU A 645 -14.90 -15.96 17.36
N MET A 646 -14.70 -16.98 18.19
CA MET A 646 -15.77 -17.60 18.96
C MET A 646 -16.16 -16.77 20.17
N ARG A 647 -15.19 -16.15 20.83
CA ARG A 647 -15.39 -15.29 22.00
C ARG A 647 -16.11 -13.98 21.63
N ILE A 648 -15.73 -13.33 20.53
CA ILE A 648 -16.23 -12.02 20.14
C ILE A 648 -17.57 -12.13 19.38
N PHE A 649 -17.68 -13.09 18.46
CA PHE A 649 -18.80 -13.24 17.54
C PHE A 649 -19.68 -14.49 17.82
N GLY A 650 -19.20 -15.39 18.68
CA GLY A 650 -19.98 -16.55 19.14
C GLY A 650 -20.99 -16.09 20.18
N SER A 651 -22.27 -16.02 19.80
CA SER A 651 -23.32 -15.62 20.74
C SER A 651 -23.40 -16.57 21.93
N ASP A 652 -23.89 -16.07 23.09
CA ASP A 652 -24.26 -16.86 24.29
C ASP A 652 -25.11 -18.10 23.97
N ARG A 653 -25.73 -18.11 22.77
CA ARG A 653 -26.48 -19.29 22.26
C ARG A 653 -25.59 -20.50 21.98
N ILE A 654 -24.30 -20.28 21.56
CA ILE A 654 -23.35 -21.39 21.35
C ILE A 654 -22.90 -21.94 22.70
N SER A 655 -22.59 -21.09 23.66
CA SER A 655 -22.24 -21.47 25.02
C SER A 655 -23.40 -22.24 25.71
N GLY A 656 -24.62 -21.76 25.57
CA GLY A 656 -25.82 -22.45 26.07
C GLY A 656 -26.15 -23.78 25.36
N LEU A 657 -25.84 -23.89 24.08
CA LEU A 657 -25.97 -25.14 23.30
C LEU A 657 -24.91 -26.16 23.74
N MET A 658 -23.71 -25.72 24.01
CA MET A 658 -22.60 -26.57 24.44
C MET A 658 -22.78 -27.14 25.84
N GLN A 659 -23.31 -26.34 26.78
CA GLN A 659 -23.72 -26.86 28.11
C GLN A 659 -24.78 -27.93 28.01
N LYS A 660 -25.69 -27.86 27.04
CA LYS A 660 -26.71 -28.87 26.79
C LYS A 660 -26.20 -30.12 26.08
N LEU A 661 -25.07 -30.05 25.37
CA LEU A 661 -24.45 -31.17 24.65
C LEU A 661 -23.53 -32.02 25.55
N GLY A 662 -23.34 -31.64 26.85
CA GLY A 662 -22.62 -32.48 27.84
C GLY A 662 -21.16 -32.69 27.49
N MET A 663 -20.38 -31.61 27.26
CA MET A 663 -18.96 -31.71 26.97
C MET A 663 -18.18 -32.35 28.15
N GLU A 664 -17.58 -33.49 27.89
CA GLU A 664 -16.54 -34.09 28.74
C GLU A 664 -15.17 -33.46 28.44
N GLU A 665 -14.33 -33.36 29.43
CA GLU A 665 -12.99 -32.79 29.29
C GLU A 665 -12.12 -33.65 28.36
N GLY A 666 -11.46 -33.00 27.40
CA GLY A 666 -10.60 -33.69 26.42
C GLY A 666 -11.29 -34.35 25.22
N VAL A 667 -12.64 -34.31 25.14
CA VAL A 667 -13.41 -34.88 24.00
C VAL A 667 -13.82 -33.80 23.03
N PRO A 668 -13.32 -33.79 21.76
CA PRO A 668 -13.71 -32.83 20.75
C PRO A 668 -15.15 -33.07 20.28
N ILE A 669 -15.84 -31.99 19.91
CA ILE A 669 -17.16 -32.08 19.28
C ILE A 669 -17.04 -32.00 17.77
N GLU A 670 -17.53 -33.01 17.09
CA GLU A 670 -17.78 -33.02 15.64
C GLU A 670 -19.30 -32.92 15.39
N HIS A 671 -19.82 -31.71 15.31
CA HIS A 671 -21.28 -31.57 15.10
C HIS A 671 -21.57 -30.47 14.05
N GLY A 672 -22.30 -30.84 13.01
CA GLY A 672 -22.60 -29.95 11.88
C GLY A 672 -23.40 -28.68 12.23
N MET A 673 -23.99 -28.57 13.43
CA MET A 673 -24.60 -27.32 13.92
C MET A 673 -23.52 -26.34 14.39
N VAL A 674 -22.43 -26.84 14.98
CA VAL A 674 -21.34 -26.01 15.46
C VAL A 674 -20.58 -25.43 14.26
N THR A 675 -20.24 -26.26 13.26
CA THR A 675 -19.61 -25.80 12.02
C THR A 675 -20.45 -24.72 11.33
N ARG A 676 -21.78 -24.89 11.26
CA ARG A 676 -22.68 -23.87 10.69
C ARG A 676 -22.76 -22.59 11.53
N ALA A 677 -22.63 -22.68 12.85
CA ALA A 677 -22.60 -21.51 13.71
C ALA A 677 -21.31 -20.70 13.52
N ILE A 678 -20.16 -21.37 13.40
CA ILE A 678 -18.86 -20.76 13.09
C ILE A 678 -18.91 -20.09 11.72
N GLU A 679 -19.45 -20.76 10.72
CA GLU A 679 -19.59 -20.18 9.37
C GLU A 679 -20.48 -18.91 9.36
N ARG A 680 -21.51 -18.86 10.21
CA ARG A 680 -22.34 -17.65 10.37
C ARG A 680 -21.55 -16.52 11.05
N ALA A 681 -20.76 -16.83 12.08
CA ALA A 681 -19.89 -15.86 12.73
C ALA A 681 -18.90 -15.25 11.72
N GLN A 682 -18.21 -16.09 10.93
CA GLN A 682 -17.33 -15.61 9.86
C GLN A 682 -18.05 -14.70 8.86
N LYS A 683 -19.25 -15.10 8.40
CA LYS A 683 -20.06 -14.25 7.49
C LYS A 683 -20.42 -12.90 8.10
N GLN A 684 -20.67 -12.85 9.41
CA GLN A 684 -20.96 -11.61 10.11
C GLN A 684 -19.73 -10.69 10.15
N VAL A 685 -18.55 -11.26 10.44
CA VAL A 685 -17.28 -10.53 10.40
C VAL A 685 -16.97 -10.02 9.00
N GLU A 686 -17.10 -10.88 7.97
CA GLU A 686 -16.92 -10.50 6.57
C GLU A 686 -17.83 -9.32 6.19
N SER A 687 -19.11 -9.37 6.57
CA SER A 687 -20.07 -8.30 6.32
C SER A 687 -19.72 -7.00 7.05
N GLN A 688 -19.24 -7.08 8.29
CA GLN A 688 -18.80 -5.92 9.06
C GLN A 688 -17.56 -5.28 8.41
N ASN A 689 -16.56 -6.09 8.07
CA ASN A 689 -15.35 -5.64 7.38
C ASN A 689 -15.66 -5.00 6.02
N PHE A 690 -16.61 -5.57 5.26
CA PHE A 690 -17.10 -4.96 4.02
C PHE A 690 -17.73 -3.60 4.27
N SER A 691 -18.56 -3.47 5.32
CA SER A 691 -19.19 -2.18 5.66
C SER A 691 -18.14 -1.12 5.99
N VAL A 692 -17.09 -1.47 6.75
CA VAL A 692 -15.99 -0.57 7.06
C VAL A 692 -15.26 -0.11 5.78
N ARG A 693 -14.89 -1.04 4.89
CA ARG A 693 -14.25 -0.71 3.62
C ARG A 693 -15.13 0.15 2.72
N LYS A 694 -16.43 -0.13 2.69
CA LYS A 694 -17.40 0.66 1.93
C LYS A 694 -17.50 2.08 2.47
N HIS A 695 -17.56 2.27 3.78
CA HIS A 695 -17.57 3.60 4.38
C HIS A 695 -16.29 4.38 4.06
N LEU A 696 -15.13 3.76 4.21
CA LEU A 696 -13.86 4.41 3.83
C LEU A 696 -13.89 4.89 2.37
N LEU A 697 -14.38 4.05 1.47
CA LEU A 697 -14.50 4.38 0.06
C LEU A 697 -15.49 5.52 -0.20
N GLU A 698 -16.63 5.55 0.47
CA GLU A 698 -17.65 6.60 0.30
C GLU A 698 -17.13 8.00 0.68
N TYR A 699 -16.24 8.09 1.66
CA TYR A 699 -15.53 9.31 2.01
C TYR A 699 -14.40 9.64 1.00
N ASP A 700 -13.61 8.64 0.63
CA ASP A 700 -12.51 8.85 -0.34
C ASP A 700 -13.01 9.17 -1.75
N ASP A 701 -14.18 8.68 -2.15
CA ASP A 701 -14.78 9.01 -3.46
C ASP A 701 -15.04 10.52 -3.63
N VAL A 702 -15.33 11.23 -2.53
CA VAL A 702 -15.47 12.70 -2.54
C VAL A 702 -14.12 13.35 -2.79
N MET A 703 -13.12 12.96 -2.00
CA MET A 703 -11.75 13.46 -2.16
C MET A 703 -11.16 13.08 -3.53
N ASN A 704 -11.51 11.90 -4.06
CA ASN A 704 -11.02 11.44 -5.36
C ASN A 704 -11.47 12.32 -6.52
N LYS A 705 -12.71 12.78 -6.51
CA LYS A 705 -13.20 13.73 -7.53
C LYS A 705 -12.44 15.06 -7.48
N GLN A 706 -12.17 15.55 -6.28
CA GLN A 706 -11.39 16.78 -6.09
C GLN A 706 -9.94 16.58 -6.55
N ARG A 707 -9.32 15.44 -6.19
CA ARG A 707 -7.98 15.03 -6.64
C ARG A 707 -7.89 14.97 -8.17
N GLU A 708 -8.86 14.35 -8.82
CA GLU A 708 -8.89 14.25 -10.27
C GLU A 708 -8.93 15.64 -10.94
N ASN A 709 -9.70 16.58 -10.39
CA ASN A 709 -9.75 17.96 -10.88
C ASN A 709 -8.39 18.66 -10.72
N ILE A 710 -7.77 18.58 -9.54
CA ILE A 710 -6.47 19.22 -9.28
C ILE A 710 -5.36 18.59 -10.13
N TYR A 711 -5.32 17.27 -10.25
CA TYR A 711 -4.30 16.58 -11.05
C TYR A 711 -4.49 16.83 -12.56
N ALA A 712 -5.74 16.98 -13.02
CA ALA A 712 -6.02 17.39 -14.39
C ALA A 712 -5.54 18.82 -14.65
N LEU A 713 -5.87 19.78 -13.77
CA LEU A 713 -5.39 21.16 -13.86
C LEU A 713 -3.86 21.21 -13.86
N ARG A 714 -3.22 20.50 -12.94
CA ARG A 714 -1.77 20.42 -12.82
C ARG A 714 -1.12 19.91 -14.11
N ARG A 715 -1.71 18.89 -14.72
CA ARG A 715 -1.25 18.33 -15.99
C ARG A 715 -1.41 19.31 -17.14
N GLN A 716 -2.54 20.01 -17.21
CA GLN A 716 -2.81 21.05 -18.22
C GLN A 716 -1.82 22.22 -18.12
N ILE A 717 -1.48 22.64 -16.89
CA ILE A 717 -0.43 23.65 -16.65
C ILE A 717 0.92 23.17 -17.20
N LEU A 718 1.28 21.89 -16.97
CA LEU A 718 2.50 21.30 -17.49
C LEU A 718 2.49 21.17 -19.02
N GLU A 719 1.34 20.87 -19.62
CA GLU A 719 1.14 20.81 -21.08
C GLU A 719 1.13 22.22 -21.71
N GLY A 720 0.93 23.28 -20.91
CA GLY A 720 0.82 24.67 -21.38
C GLY A 720 -0.48 24.96 -22.11
N GLN A 721 -1.48 24.11 -21.95
CA GLN A 721 -2.82 24.26 -22.52
C GLN A 721 -3.86 23.93 -21.47
N ILE A 722 -4.64 24.93 -21.06
CA ILE A 722 -5.69 24.77 -20.04
C ILE A 722 -7.05 24.73 -20.75
N ARG A 723 -7.85 23.73 -20.41
CA ARG A 723 -9.17 23.50 -21.01
C ARG A 723 -10.23 24.00 -20.06
N LEU A 724 -10.96 24.99 -20.47
CA LEU A 724 -12.14 25.47 -19.77
C LEU A 724 -13.39 24.92 -20.48
N GLN A 725 -14.40 24.57 -19.69
CA GLN A 725 -15.74 24.25 -20.20
C GLN A 725 -16.64 25.46 -19.99
N ASP A 726 -17.26 25.96 -21.07
CA ASP A 726 -18.28 26.96 -20.97
C ASP A 726 -19.62 26.38 -20.45
N GLU A 727 -20.62 27.27 -20.22
CA GLU A 727 -21.93 26.87 -19.73
C GLU A 727 -22.67 25.92 -20.69
N ASP A 728 -22.33 25.93 -21.96
CA ASP A 728 -22.90 25.10 -23.02
C ASP A 728 -22.15 23.74 -23.17
N GLY A 729 -21.10 23.52 -22.37
CA GLY A 729 -20.30 22.29 -22.35
C GLY A 729 -19.28 22.19 -23.50
N GLN A 730 -18.99 23.30 -24.21
CA GLN A 730 -17.92 23.34 -25.20
C GLN A 730 -16.58 23.52 -24.48
N GLU A 731 -15.59 22.72 -24.89
CA GLU A 731 -14.21 22.81 -24.34
C GLU A 731 -13.42 23.82 -25.19
N THR A 732 -12.95 24.90 -24.55
CA THR A 732 -12.01 25.86 -25.15
C THR A 732 -10.62 25.59 -24.56
N ALA A 733 -9.61 25.42 -25.40
CA ALA A 733 -8.23 25.29 -25.00
C ALA A 733 -7.54 26.65 -25.06
N LEU A 734 -7.14 27.15 -23.91
CA LEU A 734 -6.41 28.41 -23.74
C LEU A 734 -4.92 28.15 -23.54
N ASP A 735 -4.05 29.03 -24.03
CA ASP A 735 -2.66 29.01 -23.60
C ASP A 735 -2.53 29.57 -22.17
N THR A 736 -1.39 29.36 -21.52
CA THR A 736 -1.17 29.77 -20.12
C THR A 736 -1.44 31.27 -19.92
N ARG A 737 -1.06 32.12 -20.89
CA ARG A 737 -1.27 33.56 -20.81
C ARG A 737 -2.75 33.93 -20.94
N GLU A 738 -3.43 33.34 -21.91
CA GLU A 738 -4.88 33.57 -22.12
C GLU A 738 -5.66 33.20 -20.87
N TYR A 739 -5.35 32.06 -20.27
CA TYR A 739 -5.94 31.61 -19.00
C TYR A 739 -5.68 32.59 -17.85
N LEU A 740 -4.44 33.10 -17.71
CA LEU A 740 -4.10 34.05 -16.64
C LEU A 740 -4.81 35.40 -16.83
N ILE A 741 -4.98 35.85 -18.05
CA ILE A 741 -5.71 37.09 -18.38
C ILE A 741 -7.20 36.92 -18.04
N GLU A 742 -7.80 35.76 -18.38
CA GLU A 742 -9.19 35.44 -18.04
C GLU A 742 -9.39 35.38 -16.51
N LEU A 743 -8.51 34.71 -15.78
CA LEU A 743 -8.55 34.71 -14.31
C LEU A 743 -8.46 36.12 -13.70
N ALA A 744 -7.59 36.94 -14.24
CA ALA A 744 -7.44 38.33 -13.76
C ALA A 744 -8.68 39.16 -14.02
N GLU A 745 -9.35 38.95 -15.16
CA GLU A 745 -10.59 39.60 -15.54
C GLU A 745 -11.74 39.18 -14.61
N ASP A 746 -11.89 37.87 -14.38
CA ASP A 746 -12.89 37.30 -13.46
C ASP A 746 -12.75 37.85 -12.04
N ILE A 747 -11.52 37.94 -11.53
CA ILE A 747 -11.23 38.48 -10.20
C ILE A 747 -11.58 39.98 -10.15
N LEU A 748 -11.23 40.74 -11.17
CA LEU A 748 -11.62 42.15 -11.23
C LEU A 748 -13.14 42.32 -11.25
N ASP A 749 -13.83 41.52 -12.05
CA ASP A 749 -15.29 41.56 -12.13
C ASP A 749 -15.95 41.25 -10.80
N ALA A 750 -15.45 40.23 -10.08
CA ALA A 750 -15.90 39.90 -8.72
C ALA A 750 -15.66 41.05 -7.72
N LEU A 751 -14.52 41.77 -7.82
CA LEU A 751 -14.22 42.91 -6.97
C LEU A 751 -15.19 44.10 -7.29
N ILE A 752 -15.44 44.37 -8.56
CA ILE A 752 -16.38 45.40 -8.99
C ILE A 752 -17.81 45.08 -8.52
N ASP A 753 -18.24 43.82 -8.69
CA ASP A 753 -19.57 43.40 -8.22
C ASP A 753 -19.71 43.48 -6.70
N THR A 754 -18.62 43.31 -5.96
CA THR A 754 -18.64 43.40 -4.48
C THR A 754 -18.65 44.85 -3.99
N TYR A 755 -17.83 45.74 -4.56
CA TYR A 755 -17.56 47.07 -4.01
C TYR A 755 -18.17 48.22 -4.82
N ALA A 756 -18.51 48.01 -6.11
CA ALA A 756 -19.06 49.00 -7.00
C ALA A 756 -20.15 48.41 -7.93
N ALA A 757 -21.05 47.57 -7.34
CA ALA A 757 -22.06 46.85 -8.09
C ALA A 757 -22.97 47.78 -8.92
N LYS A 758 -23.26 47.40 -10.18
CA LYS A 758 -24.17 48.13 -11.10
C LYS A 758 -25.61 48.29 -10.55
N THR A 759 -26.01 47.39 -9.65
CA THR A 759 -27.35 47.39 -9.03
C THR A 759 -27.48 48.26 -7.80
N ALA A 760 -26.35 48.74 -7.24
CA ALA A 760 -26.31 49.60 -6.07
C ALA A 760 -26.19 51.08 -6.45
N ASP A 761 -26.72 51.99 -5.62
CA ASP A 761 -26.52 53.41 -5.81
C ASP A 761 -25.09 53.84 -5.52
N PHE A 762 -24.59 54.88 -6.21
CA PHE A 762 -23.19 55.34 -6.05
C PHE A 762 -22.81 55.66 -4.60
N GLU A 763 -23.77 56.08 -3.77
CA GLU A 763 -23.58 56.39 -2.34
C GLU A 763 -23.30 55.07 -1.51
N GLU A 764 -23.64 53.90 -2.03
CA GLU A 764 -23.43 52.61 -1.41
C GLU A 764 -22.09 51.95 -1.81
N TRP A 765 -21.38 52.54 -2.77
CA TRP A 765 -20.12 52.00 -3.24
C TRP A 765 -18.98 52.29 -2.27
N ASP A 766 -18.13 51.25 -2.00
CA ASP A 766 -16.91 51.40 -1.19
C ASP A 766 -15.67 51.42 -2.10
N LEU A 767 -15.46 52.58 -2.75
CA LEU A 767 -14.32 52.79 -3.64
C LEU A 767 -12.97 52.74 -2.92
N ASP A 768 -12.91 53.06 -1.63
CA ASP A 768 -11.69 52.94 -0.82
C ASP A 768 -11.35 51.50 -0.58
N ALA A 769 -12.33 50.63 -0.34
CA ALA A 769 -12.13 49.17 -0.23
C ALA A 769 -11.73 48.55 -1.56
N LEU A 770 -12.41 48.96 -2.65
CA LEU A 770 -12.04 48.52 -4.02
C LEU A 770 -10.56 48.83 -4.32
N ASN A 771 -10.14 50.05 -4.08
CA ASN A 771 -8.74 50.47 -4.29
C ASN A 771 -7.74 49.69 -3.46
N ARG A 772 -8.04 49.39 -2.19
CA ARG A 772 -7.20 48.57 -1.34
C ARG A 772 -7.08 47.15 -1.89
N GLU A 773 -8.19 46.55 -2.30
CA GLU A 773 -8.21 45.19 -2.81
C GLU A 773 -7.52 45.07 -4.19
N VAL A 774 -7.76 46.00 -5.10
CA VAL A 774 -7.04 46.07 -6.40
C VAL A 774 -5.55 46.22 -6.18
N THR A 775 -5.14 47.08 -5.24
CA THR A 775 -3.72 47.20 -4.85
C THR A 775 -3.18 45.91 -4.25
N ARG A 776 -3.95 45.23 -3.39
CA ARG A 776 -3.57 43.98 -2.76
C ARG A 776 -3.38 42.83 -3.77
N VAL A 777 -4.28 42.72 -4.75
CA VAL A 777 -4.24 41.63 -5.73
C VAL A 777 -3.28 41.94 -6.88
N PHE A 778 -3.40 43.10 -7.50
CA PHE A 778 -2.67 43.45 -8.76
C PHE A 778 -1.41 44.28 -8.53
N GLY A 779 -1.13 44.74 -7.31
CA GLY A 779 0.05 45.56 -6.98
C GLY A 779 0.06 46.92 -7.68
N LEU A 780 -1.12 47.42 -8.12
CA LEU A 780 -1.29 48.72 -8.76
C LEU A 780 -1.50 49.80 -7.70
N ASP A 781 -0.78 50.90 -7.81
CA ASP A 781 -1.03 52.08 -6.99
C ASP A 781 -2.24 52.85 -7.59
N THR A 782 -3.38 52.66 -6.98
CA THR A 782 -4.66 53.25 -7.39
C THR A 782 -4.91 54.65 -6.80
N GLY A 783 -3.99 55.14 -5.91
CA GLY A 783 -4.16 56.44 -5.21
C GLY A 783 -4.22 57.68 -6.11
N ASN A 784 -3.98 57.54 -7.43
CA ASN A 784 -4.06 58.57 -8.43
C ASN A 784 -5.27 58.48 -9.38
N PHE A 785 -6.19 57.51 -9.14
CA PHE A 785 -7.38 57.34 -9.97
C PHE A 785 -8.52 58.18 -9.37
N ASP A 786 -9.09 59.05 -10.20
CA ASP A 786 -10.30 59.79 -9.86
C ASP A 786 -11.50 59.05 -10.48
N PHE A 787 -12.25 58.38 -9.62
CA PHE A 787 -13.48 57.65 -10.03
C PHE A 787 -14.74 58.50 -9.86
N ALA A 788 -14.59 59.78 -9.53
CA ALA A 788 -15.75 60.67 -9.41
C ALA A 788 -16.47 60.78 -10.75
N ASP A 789 -17.76 60.64 -10.71
CA ASP A 789 -18.69 60.70 -11.89
C ASP A 789 -18.50 59.55 -12.91
N GLN A 790 -17.78 58.45 -12.61
CA GLN A 790 -17.67 57.29 -13.48
C GLN A 790 -18.74 56.23 -13.14
N THR A 791 -19.17 55.51 -14.14
CA THR A 791 -20.02 54.32 -13.99
C THR A 791 -19.21 53.11 -13.60
N SER A 792 -19.87 52.08 -13.05
CA SER A 792 -19.22 50.82 -12.69
C SER A 792 -18.44 50.18 -13.85
N ASP A 793 -18.99 50.27 -15.08
CA ASP A 793 -18.34 49.78 -16.30
C ASP A 793 -17.09 50.58 -16.66
N GLU A 794 -17.14 51.93 -16.54
CA GLU A 794 -16.00 52.78 -16.83
C GLU A 794 -14.88 52.61 -15.82
N ILE A 795 -15.20 52.39 -14.56
CA ILE A 795 -14.21 52.04 -13.51
C ILE A 795 -13.56 50.68 -13.83
N ARG A 796 -14.35 49.68 -14.18
CA ARG A 796 -13.88 48.38 -14.60
C ARG A 796 -12.91 48.48 -15.78
N ASP A 797 -13.32 49.17 -16.88
CA ASP A 797 -12.50 49.27 -18.08
C ASP A 797 -11.20 50.07 -17.84
N THR A 798 -11.23 51.06 -16.97
CA THR A 798 -10.05 51.84 -16.57
C THR A 798 -9.06 50.97 -15.81
N LEU A 799 -9.54 50.22 -14.82
CA LEU A 799 -8.74 49.32 -14.04
C LEU A 799 -8.19 48.18 -14.92
N TRP A 800 -9.04 47.58 -15.75
CA TRP A 800 -8.62 46.50 -16.64
C TRP A 800 -7.51 46.92 -17.61
N THR A 801 -7.63 48.11 -18.19
CA THR A 801 -6.58 48.64 -19.08
C THR A 801 -5.23 48.71 -18.36
N LYS A 802 -5.22 49.15 -17.10
CA LYS A 802 -3.97 49.24 -16.32
C LYS A 802 -3.42 47.89 -15.86
N ILE A 803 -4.32 46.97 -15.51
CA ILE A 803 -3.95 45.59 -15.13
C ILE A 803 -3.28 44.88 -16.30
N SER A 804 -3.88 44.95 -17.49
CA SER A 804 -3.37 44.33 -18.70
C SER A 804 -2.09 45.01 -19.22
N GLU A 805 -2.00 46.33 -19.20
CA GLU A 805 -0.78 47.07 -19.53
C GLU A 805 0.40 46.70 -18.61
N SER A 806 0.14 46.54 -17.31
CA SER A 806 1.16 46.17 -16.34
C SER A 806 1.79 44.81 -16.66
N TYR A 807 0.94 43.84 -17.05
CA TYR A 807 1.37 42.50 -17.44
C TYR A 807 2.14 42.53 -18.79
N ASP A 808 1.65 43.24 -19.79
CA ASP A 808 2.32 43.38 -21.08
C ASP A 808 3.70 44.04 -20.98
N GLN A 809 3.87 45.04 -20.09
CA GLN A 809 5.16 45.63 -19.82
C GLN A 809 6.14 44.63 -19.22
N LYS A 810 5.64 43.77 -18.32
CA LYS A 810 6.45 42.72 -17.70
C LYS A 810 6.91 41.69 -18.73
N GLU A 811 6.00 41.27 -19.62
CA GLU A 811 6.32 40.36 -20.73
C GLU A 811 7.37 40.93 -21.66
N LYS A 812 7.28 42.23 -21.98
CA LYS A 812 8.26 42.93 -22.84
C LYS A 812 9.64 43.02 -22.17
N LEU A 813 9.69 43.12 -20.83
CA LEU A 813 10.94 43.23 -20.08
C LEU A 813 11.66 41.86 -19.93
N VAL A 814 10.90 40.80 -19.68
CA VAL A 814 11.46 39.47 -19.34
C VAL A 814 11.60 38.59 -20.58
N GLY A 815 10.74 38.77 -21.55
CA GLY A 815 10.60 37.90 -22.74
C GLY A 815 9.63 36.74 -22.51
N ARG A 816 8.82 36.43 -23.54
CA ARG A 816 7.71 35.44 -23.45
C ARG A 816 8.14 34.07 -22.98
N GLU A 817 9.23 33.52 -23.49
CA GLU A 817 9.68 32.15 -23.13
C GLU A 817 10.09 32.01 -21.65
N VAL A 818 10.74 33.04 -21.10
CA VAL A 818 11.16 33.03 -19.68
C VAL A 818 9.96 33.25 -18.79
N LEU A 819 9.08 34.17 -19.14
CA LEU A 819 7.88 34.46 -18.36
C LEU A 819 6.96 33.24 -18.33
N GLN A 820 6.72 32.56 -19.45
CA GLN A 820 5.90 31.35 -19.54
C GLN A 820 6.45 30.20 -18.60
N ARG A 821 7.76 30.08 -18.46
CA ARG A 821 8.35 29.12 -17.51
C ARG A 821 8.06 29.53 -16.07
N VAL A 822 8.20 30.82 -15.76
CA VAL A 822 7.94 31.36 -14.42
C VAL A 822 6.45 31.25 -14.07
N GLU A 823 5.55 31.57 -15.00
CA GLU A 823 4.10 31.38 -14.87
C GLU A 823 3.79 29.95 -14.46
N ARG A 824 4.26 28.97 -15.24
CA ARG A 824 4.06 27.55 -14.96
C ARG A 824 4.60 27.14 -13.60
N ASP A 825 5.81 27.53 -13.26
CA ASP A 825 6.44 27.13 -12.00
C ASP A 825 5.71 27.73 -10.79
N ILE A 826 5.27 28.97 -10.86
CA ILE A 826 4.47 29.64 -9.82
C ILE A 826 3.08 29.00 -9.70
N MET A 827 2.39 28.79 -10.82
CA MET A 827 1.07 28.13 -10.80
C MET A 827 1.14 26.74 -10.13
N LEU A 828 2.13 25.92 -10.50
CA LEU A 828 2.33 24.60 -9.90
C LEU A 828 2.62 24.69 -8.40
N GLN A 829 3.47 25.62 -7.97
CA GLN A 829 3.80 25.80 -6.55
C GLN A 829 2.57 26.19 -5.73
N ILE A 830 1.74 27.10 -6.24
CA ILE A 830 0.54 27.56 -5.55
C ILE A 830 -0.50 26.44 -5.48
N VAL A 831 -0.77 25.77 -6.61
CA VAL A 831 -1.69 24.63 -6.65
C VAL A 831 -1.26 23.55 -5.67
N ASP A 832 0.03 23.19 -5.64
CA ASP A 832 0.55 22.15 -4.75
C ASP A 832 0.47 22.56 -3.26
N ALA A 833 0.76 23.83 -2.94
CA ALA A 833 0.65 24.34 -1.57
C ALA A 833 -0.79 24.34 -1.07
N GLN A 834 -1.72 24.93 -1.84
CA GLN A 834 -3.13 25.00 -1.47
C GLN A 834 -3.80 23.62 -1.44
N TRP A 835 -3.38 22.68 -2.32
CA TRP A 835 -3.86 21.31 -2.28
C TRP A 835 -3.43 20.56 -1.01
N LYS A 836 -2.19 20.74 -0.54
CA LYS A 836 -1.72 20.16 0.72
C LYS A 836 -2.51 20.67 1.93
N ASP A 837 -2.73 21.97 1.98
CA ASP A 837 -3.51 22.59 3.06
C ASP A 837 -4.98 22.13 3.02
N HIS A 838 -5.49 21.90 1.84
CA HIS A 838 -6.85 21.36 1.65
C HIS A 838 -6.94 19.90 2.12
N LEU A 839 -5.96 19.04 1.80
CA LEU A 839 -5.92 17.67 2.31
C LEU A 839 -5.91 17.63 3.84
N TYR A 840 -5.10 18.49 4.45
CA TYR A 840 -5.06 18.64 5.91
C TYR A 840 -6.42 19.06 6.49
N SER A 841 -7.08 20.03 5.85
CA SER A 841 -8.42 20.50 6.26
C SER A 841 -9.48 19.40 6.11
N LEU A 842 -9.39 18.56 5.06
CA LEU A 842 -10.30 17.43 4.86
C LEU A 842 -10.09 16.30 5.89
N ASP A 843 -8.85 16.06 6.30
CA ASP A 843 -8.56 15.07 7.33
C ASP A 843 -9.19 15.50 8.65
N HIS A 844 -9.05 16.76 9.07
CA HIS A 844 -9.73 17.31 10.26
C HIS A 844 -11.25 17.30 10.14
N LEU A 845 -11.80 17.63 8.97
CA LEU A 845 -13.25 17.55 8.75
C LEU A 845 -13.75 16.12 8.96
N LYS A 846 -13.03 15.14 8.44
CA LYS A 846 -13.37 13.72 8.55
C LYS A 846 -13.38 13.22 9.99
N GLU A 847 -12.45 13.68 10.82
CA GLU A 847 -12.37 13.35 12.24
C GLU A 847 -13.59 13.88 13.02
N GLY A 848 -13.98 15.12 12.74
CA GLY A 848 -15.09 15.79 13.44
C GLY A 848 -16.48 15.45 12.92
N ILE A 849 -16.61 14.94 11.69
CA ILE A 849 -17.92 14.82 11.00
C ILE A 849 -18.86 13.81 11.69
N GLY A 850 -18.31 12.78 12.35
CA GLY A 850 -19.09 11.78 13.08
C GLY A 850 -19.97 12.38 14.19
N LEU A 851 -19.55 13.51 14.76
CA LEU A 851 -20.31 14.23 15.79
C LEU A 851 -21.63 14.83 15.27
N ARG A 852 -21.73 15.07 13.93
CA ARG A 852 -22.96 15.53 13.29
C ARG A 852 -24.12 14.53 13.44
N GLY A 853 -23.81 13.24 13.61
CA GLY A 853 -24.78 12.17 13.86
C GLY A 853 -25.60 12.38 15.13
N TYR A 854 -25.03 12.98 16.17
CA TYR A 854 -25.77 13.35 17.38
C TYR A 854 -26.86 14.40 17.11
N GLY A 855 -26.67 15.25 16.10
CA GLY A 855 -27.64 16.21 15.60
C GLY A 855 -28.66 15.62 14.62
N GLN A 856 -28.78 14.28 14.49
CA GLN A 856 -29.68 13.58 13.56
C GLN A 856 -29.43 13.92 12.08
N ARG A 857 -28.21 14.35 11.73
CA ARG A 857 -27.77 14.58 10.36
C ARG A 857 -26.96 13.41 9.88
N ASP A 858 -27.09 13.06 8.60
CA ASP A 858 -26.25 12.02 8.00
C ASP A 858 -24.79 12.54 7.84
N PRO A 859 -23.81 11.97 8.55
CA PRO A 859 -22.43 12.44 8.50
C PRO A 859 -21.82 12.46 7.09
N LEU A 860 -22.20 11.51 6.22
CA LEU A 860 -21.68 11.44 4.86
C LEU A 860 -22.24 12.57 3.98
N ILE A 861 -23.52 12.94 4.17
CA ILE A 861 -24.12 14.04 3.42
C ILE A 861 -23.52 15.39 3.86
N GLU A 862 -23.34 15.57 5.16
CA GLU A 862 -22.69 16.79 5.68
C GLU A 862 -21.23 16.87 5.25
N TYR A 863 -20.49 15.76 5.28
CA TYR A 863 -19.11 15.70 4.74
C TYR A 863 -19.06 16.11 3.27
N LYS A 864 -19.96 15.63 2.43
CA LYS A 864 -20.03 16.03 1.00
C LYS A 864 -20.25 17.50 0.82
N LYS A 865 -21.13 18.13 1.63
CA LYS A 865 -21.43 19.57 1.55
C LYS A 865 -20.24 20.42 2.02
N GLU A 866 -19.73 20.10 3.23
CA GLU A 866 -18.65 20.87 3.85
C GLU A 866 -17.35 20.74 3.03
N SER A 867 -17.01 19.51 2.57
CA SER A 867 -15.84 19.29 1.70
C SER A 867 -15.94 20.00 0.35
N PHE A 868 -17.15 20.08 -0.24
CA PHE A 868 -17.37 20.83 -1.47
C PHE A 868 -17.16 22.34 -1.26
N ALA A 869 -17.68 22.90 -0.16
CA ALA A 869 -17.48 24.31 0.17
C ALA A 869 -16.00 24.65 0.43
N LEU A 870 -15.27 23.75 1.16
CA LEU A 870 -13.83 23.90 1.37
C LEU A 870 -13.04 23.84 0.06
N PHE A 871 -13.42 22.94 -0.84
CA PHE A 871 -12.78 22.79 -2.14
C PHE A 871 -13.00 24.02 -3.03
N GLN A 872 -14.22 24.57 -3.05
CA GLN A 872 -14.53 25.78 -3.81
C GLN A 872 -13.74 26.98 -3.28
N ALA A 873 -13.72 27.17 -1.96
CA ALA A 873 -12.91 28.23 -1.34
C ALA A 873 -11.40 28.05 -1.57
N MET A 874 -10.92 26.81 -1.66
CA MET A 874 -9.52 26.53 -2.03
C MET A 874 -9.26 26.94 -3.48
N LYS A 875 -10.14 26.62 -4.43
CA LYS A 875 -9.99 27.02 -5.85
C LYS A 875 -9.93 28.55 -5.98
N GLU A 876 -10.86 29.27 -5.36
CA GLU A 876 -10.87 30.73 -5.35
C GLU A 876 -9.56 31.31 -4.81
N ARG A 877 -9.01 30.71 -3.73
CA ARG A 877 -7.68 31.12 -3.20
C ARG A 877 -6.53 30.81 -4.18
N VAL A 878 -6.58 29.64 -4.86
CA VAL A 878 -5.57 29.30 -5.88
C VAL A 878 -5.56 30.33 -6.99
N ASP A 879 -6.73 30.68 -7.52
CA ASP A 879 -6.88 31.63 -8.61
C ASP A 879 -6.41 33.02 -8.20
N GLU A 880 -6.83 33.50 -7.01
CA GLU A 880 -6.41 34.80 -6.48
C GLU A 880 -4.88 34.84 -6.20
N GLU A 881 -4.32 33.80 -5.61
CA GLU A 881 -2.89 33.76 -5.31
C GLU A 881 -2.03 33.72 -6.59
N ILE A 882 -2.44 32.95 -7.60
CA ILE A 882 -1.76 32.90 -8.89
C ILE A 882 -1.67 34.32 -9.50
N VAL A 883 -2.80 35.00 -9.57
CA VAL A 883 -2.85 36.38 -10.10
C VAL A 883 -2.00 37.31 -9.24
N ARG A 884 -2.18 37.27 -7.92
CA ARG A 884 -1.41 38.10 -6.99
C ARG A 884 0.09 37.92 -7.14
N TYR A 885 0.60 36.71 -7.11
CA TYR A 885 2.04 36.47 -7.20
C TYR A 885 2.60 36.88 -8.55
N LEU A 886 1.88 36.63 -9.66
CA LEU A 886 2.36 36.98 -10.99
C LEU A 886 2.30 38.50 -11.26
N TRP A 887 1.31 39.22 -10.72
CA TRP A 887 1.24 40.68 -10.88
C TRP A 887 2.22 41.42 -9.98
N TRP A 888 2.45 40.92 -8.77
CA TRP A 888 3.46 41.46 -7.85
C TRP A 888 4.92 41.11 -8.24
N LEU A 889 5.13 40.18 -9.13
CA LEU A 889 6.46 39.78 -9.57
C LEU A 889 7.21 40.96 -10.20
N ARG A 890 8.34 41.35 -9.59
CA ARG A 890 9.23 42.43 -10.13
C ARG A 890 10.52 41.76 -10.62
N PRO A 891 10.78 41.76 -11.95
CA PRO A 891 12.01 41.21 -12.48
C PRO A 891 13.19 42.11 -12.09
N ILE A 892 14.22 41.56 -11.46
CA ILE A 892 15.47 42.26 -11.18
C ILE A 892 16.42 41.92 -12.34
N LEU A 893 16.60 42.89 -13.24
CA LEU A 893 17.58 42.79 -14.30
C LEU A 893 18.96 43.14 -13.75
N ASN A 894 19.78 42.12 -13.37
CA ASN A 894 21.18 42.32 -13.04
C ASN A 894 22.00 42.23 -14.33
N GLU A 895 22.42 43.37 -14.83
CA GLU A 895 23.30 43.46 -15.99
C GLU A 895 24.73 42.87 -15.77
N GLU A 896 25.10 42.54 -14.54
CA GLU A 896 26.42 42.01 -14.17
C GLU A 896 26.35 40.80 -13.22
N ALA A 897 25.53 39.85 -13.45
CA ALA A 897 25.67 38.59 -12.68
C ALA A 897 26.50 37.58 -13.51
N PRO A 898 27.70 37.17 -13.04
CA PRO A 898 28.36 36.01 -13.61
C PRO A 898 27.41 34.84 -13.43
N ILE A 899 27.28 34.02 -14.48
CA ILE A 899 26.47 32.80 -14.46
C ILE A 899 26.72 32.06 -13.15
N ALA A 900 25.88 32.31 -12.18
CA ALA A 900 25.96 31.62 -10.91
C ALA A 900 25.77 30.14 -11.20
N ARG A 901 26.83 29.35 -11.03
CA ARG A 901 26.70 27.88 -11.00
C ARG A 901 25.52 27.58 -10.13
N ARG A 902 24.51 26.88 -10.70
CA ARG A 902 23.35 26.36 -9.95
C ARG A 902 23.87 25.85 -8.61
N PRO A 903 23.38 26.35 -7.45
CA PRO A 903 23.68 25.69 -6.20
C PRO A 903 23.29 24.23 -6.38
N ALA A 904 24.22 23.33 -6.06
CA ALA A 904 23.95 21.91 -6.13
C ALA A 904 22.60 21.68 -5.44
N ALA A 905 21.64 21.15 -6.17
CA ALA A 905 20.28 20.95 -5.68
C ALA A 905 20.37 20.32 -4.30
N ARG A 906 19.89 21.03 -3.27
CA ARG A 906 19.72 20.42 -1.94
C ARG A 906 18.90 19.19 -2.20
N ARG A 907 19.39 18.02 -1.79
CA ARG A 907 18.58 16.80 -1.85
C ARG A 907 17.27 17.13 -1.18
N PRO A 908 16.13 16.93 -1.85
CA PRO A 908 14.84 17.13 -1.20
C PRO A 908 14.83 16.27 0.08
N PRO A 909 14.17 16.70 1.15
CA PRO A 909 13.99 15.86 2.32
C PRO A 909 13.44 14.52 1.90
N PRO A 910 13.84 13.40 2.53
CA PRO A 910 13.36 12.09 2.17
C PRO A 910 11.84 12.05 2.30
N LEU A 911 11.14 11.75 1.21
CA LEU A 911 9.71 11.50 1.22
C LEU A 911 9.46 10.18 1.94
N ILE A 912 8.50 10.16 2.85
CA ILE A 912 8.08 8.96 3.56
C ILE A 912 6.91 8.35 2.78
N LEU A 913 7.11 7.15 2.28
CA LEU A 913 6.10 6.36 1.58
C LEU A 913 5.45 5.40 2.58
N ASN A 914 4.14 5.51 2.75
CA ASN A 914 3.38 4.53 3.52
C ASN A 914 3.04 3.34 2.63
N ASP A 915 4.03 2.46 2.41
CA ASP A 915 3.91 1.30 1.53
C ASP A 915 3.38 0.08 2.30
N PRO A 916 2.15 -0.39 2.04
CA PRO A 916 1.61 -1.58 2.69
C PRO A 916 2.35 -2.88 2.35
N GLY A 917 3.12 -2.92 1.27
CA GLY A 917 3.82 -4.09 0.77
C GLY A 917 5.34 -3.98 0.78
N ALA A 918 5.93 -2.88 1.30
CA ALA A 918 7.38 -2.73 1.40
C ALA A 918 7.96 -3.80 2.31
N GLU A 919 8.09 -4.96 1.73
CA GLU A 919 8.83 -6.05 2.33
C GLU A 919 10.31 -5.67 2.35
N SER A 920 10.83 -5.47 3.57
CA SER A 920 12.21 -5.81 4.02
C SER A 920 13.40 -5.68 3.04
N ALA A 921 13.24 -5.28 1.80
CA ALA A 921 14.37 -4.99 0.91
C ALA A 921 15.17 -3.76 1.37
N SER A 922 14.53 -2.80 2.06
CA SER A 922 15.20 -1.59 2.56
C SER A 922 16.07 -1.81 3.80
N VAL A 923 15.85 -2.88 4.56
CA VAL A 923 16.65 -3.16 5.77
C VAL A 923 18.04 -3.69 5.43
N LEU A 924 18.24 -4.24 4.24
CA LEU A 924 19.56 -4.72 3.77
C LEU A 924 20.34 -3.67 2.97
N GLY A 925 19.68 -2.65 2.44
CA GLY A 925 20.31 -1.56 1.68
C GLY A 925 20.94 -0.46 2.55
N ALA A 926 20.55 -0.34 3.82
CA ALA A 926 21.09 0.65 4.77
C ALA A 926 22.34 0.17 5.52
N SER A 927 22.90 -0.99 5.16
CA SER A 927 24.18 -1.39 5.70
C SER A 927 25.29 -0.55 5.07
N ARG A 928 25.70 0.48 5.82
CA ARG A 928 27.03 1.09 5.85
C ARG A 928 27.80 0.97 4.52
N ALA A 929 27.93 2.08 3.83
CA ALA A 929 29.12 2.34 3.06
C ALA A 929 30.32 2.19 4.01
N GLN A 930 30.88 1.01 4.09
CA GLN A 930 32.19 0.81 4.70
C GLN A 930 33.19 1.54 3.81
N ALA A 931 33.86 2.49 4.40
CA ALA A 931 35.06 3.07 3.81
C ALA A 931 36.04 1.93 3.46
N PRO A 932 36.78 2.04 2.33
CA PRO A 932 37.69 1.00 1.90
C PRO A 932 38.74 0.74 2.99
N GLN A 933 38.81 -0.51 3.42
CA GLN A 933 39.87 -0.97 4.31
C GLN A 933 41.23 -0.81 3.61
N ALA A 934 42.07 0.06 4.13
CA ALA A 934 43.46 0.11 3.76
C ALA A 934 44.16 -1.17 4.17
N SER A 935 44.93 -1.75 3.26
CA SER A 935 45.76 -2.93 3.46
C SER A 935 46.75 -2.77 4.60
N PRO A 936 47.12 -3.85 5.31
CA PRO A 936 47.94 -3.78 6.51
C PRO A 936 49.42 -3.80 6.13
N PHE A 937 50.02 -2.65 5.86
CA PHE A 937 51.49 -2.46 5.94
C PHE A 937 51.84 -0.98 5.82
N THR A 938 51.86 -0.26 6.96
CA THR A 938 52.86 0.75 7.31
C THR A 938 52.64 1.19 8.77
N ARG A 939 53.64 0.90 9.58
CA ARG A 939 53.77 1.42 10.94
C ARG A 939 54.09 2.91 10.88
N SER A 940 53.30 3.76 11.51
CA SER A 940 53.69 5.12 11.92
C SER A 940 53.02 5.48 13.24
N GLN A 941 53.72 6.21 14.04
CA GLN A 941 53.58 6.51 15.47
C GLN A 941 52.29 7.25 15.84
N PRO A 942 51.88 7.20 17.13
CA PRO A 942 50.63 7.76 17.61
C PRO A 942 50.71 9.27 17.83
N GLN A 943 49.75 10.01 17.28
CA GLN A 943 49.42 11.36 17.70
C GLN A 943 48.21 11.36 18.64
N PRO A 944 48.05 12.34 19.54
CA PRO A 944 47.12 12.28 20.66
C PRO A 944 45.67 12.51 20.22
N GLN A 945 44.81 11.70 20.83
CA GLN A 945 43.36 11.73 20.65
C GLN A 945 42.77 13.08 21.11
N GLN A 946 42.11 13.78 20.19
CA GLN A 946 41.12 14.79 20.53
C GLN A 946 39.79 14.11 20.83
N GLN A 947 39.32 14.31 22.05
CA GLN A 947 38.00 13.86 22.53
C GLN A 947 36.89 14.53 21.70
N GLN A 948 36.11 13.75 20.99
CA GLN A 948 34.86 14.20 20.38
C GLN A 948 33.80 14.38 21.48
N GLN A 949 33.27 15.59 21.58
CA GLN A 949 32.10 15.88 22.41
C GLN A 949 30.84 15.33 21.72
N PRO A 950 29.85 14.85 22.48
CA PRO A 950 28.58 14.38 21.91
C PRO A 950 27.76 15.52 21.31
N PRO A 951 26.91 15.26 20.30
CA PRO A 951 26.10 16.30 19.68
C PRO A 951 25.03 16.83 20.64
N ARG A 952 24.91 18.13 20.73
CA ARG A 952 23.88 18.82 21.52
C ARG A 952 22.58 18.75 20.74
N VAL A 953 21.56 18.17 21.35
CA VAL A 953 20.15 18.26 20.94
C VAL A 953 19.62 19.61 21.44
N GLY A 954 19.08 20.42 20.56
CA GLY A 954 18.38 21.66 20.89
C GLY A 954 17.91 22.34 19.62
N GLY A 955 16.58 22.27 19.41
CA GLY A 955 15.93 22.88 18.26
C GLY A 955 15.96 24.40 18.32
N ASP A 956 16.16 24.98 17.18
CA ASP A 956 15.56 26.20 16.64
C ASP A 956 16.17 26.40 15.24
N ASP A 957 15.34 26.23 14.22
CA ASP A 957 15.69 26.46 12.82
C ASP A 957 15.65 27.96 12.47
N ALA A 958 16.42 28.76 13.19
CA ALA A 958 16.90 30.04 12.70
C ALA A 958 18.31 29.81 12.17
N LEU A 959 18.53 30.08 10.89
CA LEU A 959 19.83 30.02 10.23
C LEU A 959 20.93 30.63 11.12
N PRO A 960 21.95 29.91 11.56
CA PRO A 960 23.01 30.46 12.35
C PRO A 960 23.85 31.40 11.47
N LYS A 961 23.66 32.69 11.61
CA LYS A 961 24.69 33.67 11.18
C LYS A 961 25.94 33.39 12.00
N THR A 962 26.96 32.89 11.32
CA THR A 962 28.30 32.73 11.91
C THR A 962 28.85 34.12 12.23
N VAL A 963 28.65 34.56 13.46
CA VAL A 963 29.37 35.74 13.99
C VAL A 963 30.73 35.24 14.48
N ARG A 964 31.78 35.51 13.70
CA ARG A 964 33.17 35.40 14.21
C ARG A 964 33.33 36.42 15.33
N ARG A 965 33.55 35.96 16.56
CA ARG A 965 34.00 36.80 17.67
C ARG A 965 35.50 36.83 17.66
N ASP A 966 36.06 38.03 17.60
CA ASP A 966 37.50 38.25 17.61
C ASP A 966 38.13 38.24 19.03
N GLU A 967 37.33 37.98 20.09
CA GLU A 967 37.83 37.94 21.45
C GLU A 967 37.61 36.59 22.14
N PRO A 968 38.57 36.10 22.94
CA PRO A 968 38.44 34.81 23.63
C PRO A 968 37.39 34.90 24.74
N LYS A 969 36.61 33.79 24.87
CA LYS A 969 35.54 33.67 25.85
C LYS A 969 36.08 33.67 27.27
N VAL A 970 35.78 34.71 28.04
CA VAL A 970 36.20 34.84 29.44
C VAL A 970 35.30 33.99 30.33
N GLY A 971 35.90 33.11 31.13
CA GLY A 971 35.15 32.24 32.07
C GLY A 971 34.56 33.06 33.25
N ARG A 972 33.44 32.59 33.77
CA ARG A 972 32.66 33.26 34.84
C ARG A 972 33.48 33.60 36.10
N ASN A 973 34.56 32.85 36.36
CA ASN A 973 35.46 33.03 37.51
C ASN A 973 36.79 33.67 37.16
N ASP A 974 37.06 33.97 35.88
CA ASP A 974 38.29 34.60 35.42
C ASP A 974 38.34 36.09 35.74
N PRO A 975 39.52 36.72 35.82
CA PRO A 975 39.63 38.15 35.99
C PRO A 975 38.94 38.91 34.87
N CYS A 976 38.21 39.95 35.19
CA CYS A 976 37.50 40.71 34.20
C CYS A 976 38.47 41.48 33.28
N PRO A 977 38.30 41.41 31.94
CA PRO A 977 39.18 42.08 30.97
C PRO A 977 39.27 43.63 31.13
N CYS A 978 38.34 44.21 31.87
CA CYS A 978 38.30 45.64 32.12
C CYS A 978 39.39 46.14 33.08
N GLY A 979 40.26 45.27 33.59
CA GLY A 979 41.36 45.70 34.51
C GLY A 979 40.91 45.97 35.93
N SER A 980 39.70 45.75 36.35
CA SER A 980 39.14 46.02 37.67
C SER A 980 39.63 45.10 38.79
N GLY A 981 40.40 44.04 38.49
CA GLY A 981 40.83 43.05 39.47
C GLY A 981 39.71 42.15 40.03
N LYS A 982 38.47 42.34 39.61
CA LYS A 982 37.31 41.55 40.07
C LYS A 982 37.02 40.38 39.09
N LYS A 983 36.49 39.27 39.62
CA LYS A 983 36.05 38.14 38.76
C LYS A 983 34.94 38.59 37.80
N TYR A 984 34.91 38.08 36.58
CA TYR A 984 33.98 38.48 35.51
C TYR A 984 32.52 38.49 35.97
N LYS A 985 32.05 37.45 36.72
CA LYS A 985 30.71 37.36 37.31
C LYS A 985 30.36 38.44 38.33
N LYS A 986 31.37 39.16 38.88
CA LYS A 986 31.18 40.26 39.86
C LYS A 986 31.47 41.64 39.27
N CYS A 987 31.65 41.70 37.94
CA CYS A 987 31.91 42.93 37.19
C CYS A 987 30.98 42.99 35.96
N HIS A 988 31.46 42.75 34.75
CA HIS A 988 30.69 42.82 33.51
C HIS A 988 29.77 41.60 33.29
N GLY A 989 30.00 40.47 33.95
CA GLY A 989 29.12 39.30 33.95
C GLY A 989 28.07 39.29 35.07
N ALA A 990 27.84 40.38 35.77
CA ALA A 990 26.83 40.48 36.83
C ALA A 990 25.42 40.82 36.29
N ALA A 991 25.34 41.23 35.01
CA ALA A 991 24.11 41.58 34.30
C ALA A 991 23.79 40.64 33.13
N ALA A 992 24.46 39.47 33.05
CA ALA A 992 24.20 38.46 32.05
C ALA A 992 23.70 37.17 32.71
#